data_b843c346d698e303889beff6c3b20853
#
_entry.id   b843c346d698e303889beff6c3b20853
#
_cell.length_a   1.000
_cell.length_b   1.000
_cell.length_c   1.000
_cell.angle_alpha   90.00
_cell.angle_beta   90.00
_cell.angle_gamma   90.00
#
_symmetry.space_group_name_H-M   'P 1'
#
loop_
_entity.id
_entity.type
_entity.pdbx_description
1 polymer ?
#
loop_
_entity_poly.entity_id
_entity_poly.type
_entity_poly.pdbx_seq_one_letter_code
_entity_poly.pdbx_strand_id
1 'polypeptide(L)'
;MKKLARILTLALLVNFTFLAQPLVFAQNRKPVNRAANAGQYAKQIQAFEEFARKQMALDKTVGLTIGFMKDDFVWVNGYGYADLENKSPAKPESAYRLASVTKPMTALAVLQLVEKGKINLDAEVQTYVPYFPRKQWPVTVRQLLGHLGGISHYKNPENELHIKTPKSTREAIAIFENFDLVAEPGTRYSYSSYGYNLLGAIVEAASGMPYGEYMRQNIWQPLGMSDTRMDDPLDVIPNRVRGYQLINGKVKNSEFIDISSRFAAGGTRSTIPDLLKFAKAIMDGKLVTAESMNVMTNSMSTRAGRLTNYAAGWETTPYNGRYMLVHSGGQQETRTLLYILPTRRMAIAVGVNFEGSNPGVYVDRLFQLLTGSPLYMNVYSSDKLKAAAWEAIKATFDYGLSNFEHTQRSLAANENELAEAFAFSNALLNPETLKTDSPDTLTKIRQGAHPVTKQAFTKVGSFMAQKLREKNGAASLDAYATQGGLAFFQDYITLSKADATIPKELRFNDGLAALVEEMARDWNKSNTDYVRKLWLMPDADLDAVAKALRQSFAGATVYPSLVDDFFSLTRQFVLEGNRVKALKTSQLAVEFYPEAPAANFLEGIAWIVNDDKARGLVSLKKAAMLNPAPNAAASPGGLNNIAYQLAGVGMVDDALAILQVAIELYPKEANLYDSMGEFQLKKGDKAKALESYKKALETNPTFGNAAGAKEIVRKLTDELAGNSARQ
;
A
#
# COMPACT_ATOMS: atom_id res chain seq x y z
N MET A 1 31.38 75.58 -5.44
CA MET A 1 31.46 74.40 -4.53
C MET A 1 30.19 74.19 -3.72
N LYS A 2 29.39 75.18 -3.35
CA LYS A 2 28.13 74.95 -2.59
C LYS A 2 26.93 74.43 -3.39
N LYS A 3 26.94 74.42 -4.74
CA LYS A 3 25.89 73.87 -5.59
C LYS A 3 26.12 72.39 -5.94
N LEU A 4 27.38 71.91 -5.90
CA LEU A 4 27.69 70.49 -6.16
C LEU A 4 27.36 69.58 -4.94
N ALA A 5 27.48 70.13 -3.73
CA ALA A 5 27.17 69.43 -2.49
C ALA A 5 25.66 69.15 -2.30
N ARG A 6 24.78 70.00 -2.84
CA ARG A 6 23.32 69.83 -2.77
C ARG A 6 22.77 68.79 -3.78
N ILE A 7 23.45 68.55 -4.90
CA ILE A 7 23.05 67.58 -5.91
C ILE A 7 23.47 66.14 -5.47
N LEU A 8 24.63 66.01 -4.81
CA LEU A 8 25.06 64.70 -4.26
C LEU A 8 24.22 64.27 -3.05
N THR A 9 23.72 65.21 -2.23
CA THR A 9 22.87 64.84 -1.07
C THR A 9 21.46 64.48 -1.50
N LEU A 10 20.94 64.98 -2.61
CA LEU A 10 19.63 64.58 -3.16
C LEU A 10 19.70 63.26 -3.91
N ALA A 11 20.80 62.88 -4.57
CA ALA A 11 21.01 61.64 -5.24
C ALA A 11 21.20 60.44 -4.27
N LEU A 12 21.73 60.67 -3.06
CA LEU A 12 21.87 59.69 -2.00
C LEU A 12 20.55 59.45 -1.23
N LEU A 13 19.63 60.41 -1.19
CA LEU A 13 18.33 60.27 -0.54
C LEU A 13 17.28 59.58 -1.42
N VAL A 14 17.42 59.61 -2.75
CA VAL A 14 16.50 58.92 -3.67
C VAL A 14 16.85 57.44 -3.84
N ASN A 15 18.10 57.02 -3.59
CA ASN A 15 18.48 55.60 -3.66
C ASN A 15 18.24 54.81 -2.37
N PHE A 16 17.89 55.44 -1.24
CA PHE A 16 17.61 54.73 0.02
C PHE A 16 16.12 54.49 0.27
N THR A 17 15.22 54.99 -0.59
CA THR A 17 13.77 54.76 -0.45
C THR A 17 13.24 53.56 -1.27
N PHE A 18 14.11 52.85 -2.01
CA PHE A 18 13.70 51.65 -2.77
C PHE A 18 14.13 50.28 -2.15
N LEU A 19 14.75 50.33 -0.96
CA LEU A 19 15.25 49.10 -0.30
C LEU A 19 14.59 48.77 1.04
N ALA A 20 13.41 49.32 1.32
CA ALA A 20 12.62 48.95 2.49
C ALA A 20 11.15 48.81 2.11
N GLN A 21 10.85 47.88 1.18
CA GLN A 21 9.54 47.22 1.25
C GLN A 21 9.63 46.16 2.33
N PRO A 22 8.86 46.25 3.42
CA PRO A 22 8.75 45.16 4.36
C PRO A 22 8.15 43.99 3.59
N LEU A 23 8.81 42.83 3.65
CA LEU A 23 8.22 41.53 3.33
C LEU A 23 6.99 41.35 4.23
N VAL A 24 5.84 41.89 3.82
CA VAL A 24 4.55 41.57 4.41
C VAL A 24 4.14 40.20 3.93
N PHE A 25 4.75 39.17 4.52
CA PHE A 25 4.24 37.81 4.51
C PHE A 25 3.94 37.35 5.93
N ALA A 26 3.09 38.08 6.60
CA ALA A 26 2.34 37.59 7.75
C ALA A 26 0.87 37.99 7.57
N GLN A 27 0.23 37.43 6.58
CA GLN A 27 -1.23 37.38 6.60
C GLN A 27 -1.65 36.46 7.74
N ASN A 28 -2.44 37.04 8.67
CA ASN A 28 -3.10 36.39 9.79
C ASN A 28 -3.76 35.07 9.37
N ARG A 29 -3.00 33.97 9.34
CA ARG A 29 -3.57 32.63 9.34
C ARG A 29 -4.16 32.43 10.72
N LYS A 30 -5.50 32.46 10.84
CA LYS A 30 -6.19 31.99 12.06
C LYS A 30 -5.61 30.60 12.35
N PRO A 31 -5.06 30.35 13.55
CA PRO A 31 -4.63 29.00 13.92
C PRO A 31 -5.83 28.07 13.74
N VAL A 32 -5.63 26.96 13.03
CA VAL A 32 -6.61 25.87 13.03
C VAL A 32 -6.89 25.55 14.48
N ASN A 33 -8.14 25.71 14.89
CA ASN A 33 -8.54 25.72 16.29
C ASN A 33 -8.30 24.35 16.92
N ARG A 34 -7.14 24.18 17.57
CA ARG A 34 -6.65 22.92 18.17
C ARG A 34 -7.50 22.41 19.33
N ALA A 35 -8.42 23.22 19.86
CA ALA A 35 -9.03 22.96 21.14
C ALA A 35 -10.58 22.79 21.12
N ALA A 36 -11.26 23.17 20.07
CA ALA A 36 -12.72 23.30 20.14
C ALA A 36 -13.48 21.97 20.19
N ASN A 37 -12.91 20.83 19.72
CA ASN A 37 -13.57 19.52 19.70
C ASN A 37 -12.69 18.34 20.16
N ALA A 38 -11.56 18.57 20.80
CA ALA A 38 -10.70 17.49 21.31
C ALA A 38 -11.46 16.52 22.25
N GLY A 39 -12.53 16.98 22.90
CA GLY A 39 -13.32 16.21 23.86
C GLY A 39 -13.89 14.90 23.30
N GLN A 40 -14.37 14.87 22.08
CA GLN A 40 -15.02 13.69 21.49
C GLN A 40 -14.02 12.54 21.22
N TYR A 41 -12.79 12.84 20.75
CA TYR A 41 -11.74 11.86 20.42
C TYR A 41 -10.53 11.94 21.35
N ALA A 42 -10.61 12.64 22.48
CA ALA A 42 -9.47 12.90 23.35
C ALA A 42 -8.77 11.61 23.82
N LYS A 43 -9.54 10.59 24.22
CA LYS A 43 -9.00 9.29 24.67
C LYS A 43 -8.29 8.54 23.54
N GLN A 44 -8.88 8.53 22.35
CA GLN A 44 -8.32 7.88 21.18
C GLN A 44 -7.02 8.57 20.72
N ILE A 45 -7.02 9.90 20.71
CA ILE A 45 -5.85 10.73 20.38
C ILE A 45 -4.73 10.48 21.39
N GLN A 46 -5.01 10.48 22.68
CA GLN A 46 -4.03 10.21 23.73
C GLN A 46 -3.42 8.81 23.58
N ALA A 47 -4.25 7.80 23.36
CA ALA A 47 -3.79 6.43 23.15
C ALA A 47 -2.93 6.31 21.86
N PHE A 48 -3.31 7.03 20.81
CA PHE A 48 -2.53 7.08 19.59
C PHE A 48 -1.17 7.78 19.79
N GLU A 49 -1.13 8.89 20.52
CA GLU A 49 0.12 9.61 20.82
C GLU A 49 1.13 8.76 21.59
N GLU A 50 0.64 7.99 22.57
CA GLU A 50 1.48 7.04 23.31
C GLU A 50 2.04 5.96 22.36
N PHE A 51 1.17 5.36 21.54
CA PHE A 51 1.55 4.39 20.54
C PHE A 51 2.57 4.96 19.56
N ALA A 52 2.31 6.14 18.98
CA ALA A 52 3.16 6.74 17.96
C ALA A 52 4.59 6.98 18.48
N ARG A 53 4.74 7.48 19.71
CA ARG A 53 6.08 7.67 20.32
C ARG A 53 6.84 6.35 20.48
N LYS A 54 6.16 5.29 20.95
CA LYS A 54 6.77 3.95 21.08
C LYS A 54 7.16 3.39 19.72
N GLN A 55 6.23 3.43 18.76
CA GLN A 55 6.45 2.88 17.42
C GLN A 55 7.58 3.60 16.67
N MET A 56 7.64 4.94 16.75
CA MET A 56 8.74 5.71 16.14
C MET A 56 10.11 5.36 16.72
N ALA A 57 10.19 5.09 18.03
CA ALA A 57 11.44 4.64 18.66
C ALA A 57 11.86 3.26 18.14
N LEU A 58 10.91 2.35 17.89
CA LEU A 58 11.15 1.00 17.41
C LEU A 58 11.59 0.97 15.94
N ASP A 59 10.86 1.66 15.05
CA ASP A 59 11.14 1.68 13.62
C ASP A 59 12.12 2.78 13.19
N LYS A 60 12.68 3.51 14.17
CA LYS A 60 13.64 4.62 13.98
C LYS A 60 13.09 5.75 13.11
N THR A 61 11.78 5.91 13.06
CA THR A 61 11.14 6.99 12.32
C THR A 61 11.54 8.34 12.89
N VAL A 62 12.13 9.20 12.05
CA VAL A 62 12.68 10.49 12.45
C VAL A 62 11.58 11.53 12.68
N GLY A 63 10.66 11.66 11.75
CA GLY A 63 9.56 12.61 11.81
C GLY A 63 8.30 12.08 11.14
N LEU A 64 7.18 12.35 11.77
CA LEU A 64 5.85 11.90 11.37
C LEU A 64 4.86 13.06 11.52
N THR A 65 4.04 13.32 10.51
CA THR A 65 2.81 14.11 10.66
C THR A 65 1.64 13.25 10.22
N ILE A 66 0.63 13.14 11.06
CA ILE A 66 -0.58 12.37 10.79
C ILE A 66 -1.82 13.18 11.20
N GLY A 67 -2.89 12.98 10.45
CA GLY A 67 -4.17 13.59 10.81
C GLY A 67 -5.33 12.75 10.31
N PHE A 68 -6.49 13.00 10.91
CA PHE A 68 -7.75 12.44 10.44
C PHE A 68 -8.83 13.49 10.38
N MET A 69 -9.80 13.25 9.54
CA MET A 69 -11.09 13.91 9.57
C MET A 69 -12.20 12.88 9.71
N LYS A 70 -13.25 13.26 10.42
CA LYS A 70 -14.51 12.51 10.55
C LYS A 70 -15.65 13.53 10.60
N ASP A 71 -16.48 13.48 9.57
CA ASP A 71 -17.47 14.52 9.30
C ASP A 71 -16.78 15.91 9.19
N ASP A 72 -17.11 16.86 10.04
CA ASP A 72 -16.47 18.19 10.09
C ASP A 72 -15.34 18.30 11.12
N PHE A 73 -15.11 17.23 11.90
CA PHE A 73 -13.99 17.22 12.85
C PHE A 73 -12.67 16.94 12.11
N VAL A 74 -11.65 17.73 12.41
CA VAL A 74 -10.30 17.57 11.87
C VAL A 74 -9.28 17.66 13.00
N TRP A 75 -8.39 16.67 13.07
CA TRP A 75 -7.24 16.68 13.96
C TRP A 75 -5.97 16.35 13.17
N VAL A 76 -4.89 17.09 13.42
CA VAL A 76 -3.56 16.85 12.83
C VAL A 76 -2.51 17.13 13.88
N ASN A 77 -1.50 16.26 13.98
CA ASN A 77 -0.34 16.48 14.85
C ASN A 77 0.95 15.95 14.22
N GLY A 78 2.08 16.57 14.63
CA GLY A 78 3.42 16.16 14.26
C GLY A 78 4.17 15.57 15.44
N TYR A 79 5.05 14.59 15.15
CA TYR A 79 5.88 13.88 16.12
C TYR A 79 7.31 13.77 15.62
N GLY A 80 8.30 13.83 16.51
CA GLY A 80 9.71 13.78 16.14
C GLY A 80 10.17 15.05 15.41
N TYR A 81 11.05 14.91 14.44
CA TYR A 81 11.76 16.02 13.81
C TYR A 81 11.48 16.12 12.31
N ALA A 82 11.12 17.31 11.86
CA ALA A 82 11.12 17.69 10.44
C ALA A 82 12.56 17.85 9.91
N ASP A 83 13.46 18.32 10.77
CA ASP A 83 14.91 18.40 10.54
C ASP A 83 15.63 17.95 11.81
N LEU A 84 16.26 16.77 11.73
CA LEU A 84 16.95 16.14 12.87
C LEU A 84 18.23 16.89 13.24
N GLU A 85 18.93 17.45 12.27
CA GLU A 85 20.19 18.17 12.48
C GLU A 85 19.98 19.44 13.30
N ASN A 86 18.94 20.21 12.94
CA ASN A 86 18.56 21.43 13.60
C ASN A 86 17.54 21.22 14.74
N LYS A 87 17.15 19.96 15.01
CA LYS A 87 16.13 19.60 16.01
C LYS A 87 14.79 20.34 15.81
N SER A 88 14.47 20.69 14.54
CA SER A 88 13.22 21.34 14.20
C SER A 88 12.09 20.34 14.29
N PRO A 89 11.05 20.55 15.12
CA PRO A 89 9.99 19.54 15.32
C PRO A 89 9.13 19.39 14.07
N ALA A 90 8.66 18.18 13.82
CA ALA A 90 7.57 17.93 12.88
C ALA A 90 6.27 18.52 13.44
N LYS A 91 5.47 19.14 12.57
CA LYS A 91 4.24 19.86 12.92
C LYS A 91 3.18 19.71 11.82
N PRO A 92 1.92 20.09 12.06
CA PRO A 92 0.86 20.00 11.05
C PRO A 92 1.24 20.63 9.70
N GLU A 93 1.96 21.76 9.71
CA GLU A 93 2.40 22.49 8.53
C GLU A 93 3.66 21.91 7.87
N SER A 94 4.22 20.82 8.40
CA SER A 94 5.37 20.14 7.78
C SER A 94 5.03 19.68 6.38
N ALA A 95 5.87 20.07 5.39
CA ALA A 95 5.63 19.82 3.98
C ALA A 95 6.45 18.62 3.49
N TYR A 96 5.76 17.55 3.13
CA TYR A 96 6.33 16.28 2.66
C TYR A 96 6.22 16.14 1.14
N ARG A 97 7.17 15.48 0.50
CA ARG A 97 6.95 14.93 -0.84
C ARG A 97 5.80 13.93 -0.77
N LEU A 98 4.85 14.01 -1.70
CA LEU A 98 3.70 13.12 -1.72
C LEU A 98 3.96 11.79 -2.42
N ALA A 99 5.01 11.75 -3.26
CA ALA A 99 5.23 10.62 -4.13
C ALA A 99 3.92 10.23 -4.86
N SER A 100 3.59 8.95 -4.92
CA SER A 100 2.45 8.46 -5.70
C SER A 100 1.07 8.94 -5.23
N VAL A 101 0.94 9.54 -4.05
CA VAL A 101 -0.30 10.25 -3.66
C VAL A 101 -0.59 11.48 -4.56
N THR A 102 0.33 11.84 -5.44
CA THR A 102 0.11 12.78 -6.56
C THR A 102 -0.88 12.24 -7.60
N LYS A 103 -0.91 10.93 -7.86
CA LYS A 103 -1.67 10.30 -8.95
C LYS A 103 -3.18 10.57 -8.90
N PRO A 104 -3.87 10.48 -7.76
CA PRO A 104 -5.26 10.89 -7.66
C PRO A 104 -5.54 12.31 -8.15
N MET A 105 -4.65 13.25 -7.84
CA MET A 105 -4.79 14.64 -8.28
C MET A 105 -4.58 14.77 -9.80
N THR A 106 -3.65 14.02 -10.38
CA THR A 106 -3.43 13.95 -11.84
C THR A 106 -4.66 13.37 -12.55
N ALA A 107 -5.24 12.30 -12.00
CA ALA A 107 -6.45 11.69 -12.55
C ALA A 107 -7.63 12.69 -12.53
N LEU A 108 -7.80 13.45 -11.44
CA LEU A 108 -8.80 14.50 -11.34
C LEU A 108 -8.60 15.57 -12.42
N ALA A 109 -7.36 16.01 -12.69
CA ALA A 109 -7.05 16.96 -13.74
C ALA A 109 -7.43 16.44 -15.14
N VAL A 110 -7.14 15.17 -15.43
CA VAL A 110 -7.55 14.52 -16.69
C VAL A 110 -9.08 14.53 -16.82
N LEU A 111 -9.81 14.14 -15.77
CA LEU A 111 -11.28 14.09 -15.80
C LEU A 111 -11.92 15.46 -15.95
N GLN A 112 -11.36 16.52 -15.35
CA GLN A 112 -11.80 17.90 -15.60
C GLN A 112 -11.65 18.31 -17.08
N LEU A 113 -10.59 17.86 -17.74
CA LEU A 113 -10.37 18.12 -19.17
C LEU A 113 -11.28 17.26 -20.05
N VAL A 114 -11.66 16.06 -19.59
CA VAL A 114 -12.70 15.25 -20.26
C VAL A 114 -14.04 15.98 -20.25
N GLU A 115 -14.47 16.51 -19.12
CA GLU A 115 -15.72 17.28 -19.00
C GLU A 115 -15.74 18.54 -19.88
N LYS A 116 -14.57 19.15 -20.07
CA LYS A 116 -14.40 20.29 -20.98
C LYS A 116 -14.32 19.88 -22.47
N GLY A 117 -14.47 18.60 -22.80
CA GLY A 117 -14.36 18.06 -24.16
C GLY A 117 -12.94 18.14 -24.75
N LYS A 118 -11.92 18.40 -23.92
CA LYS A 118 -10.52 18.54 -24.37
C LYS A 118 -9.77 17.22 -24.38
N ILE A 119 -10.23 16.23 -23.63
CA ILE A 119 -9.68 14.87 -23.60
C ILE A 119 -10.80 13.87 -23.88
N ASN A 120 -10.54 12.93 -24.78
CA ASN A 120 -11.33 11.71 -24.94
C ASN A 120 -10.56 10.55 -24.25
N LEU A 121 -11.20 9.90 -23.29
CA LEU A 121 -10.58 8.79 -22.55
C LEU A 121 -10.18 7.61 -23.44
N ASP A 122 -10.89 7.39 -24.53
CA ASP A 122 -10.68 6.27 -25.44
C ASP A 122 -9.77 6.60 -26.64
N ALA A 123 -9.29 7.85 -26.73
CA ALA A 123 -8.27 8.26 -27.70
C ALA A 123 -6.90 7.69 -27.36
N GLU A 124 -6.10 7.40 -28.40
CA GLU A 124 -4.71 7.01 -28.27
C GLU A 124 -3.86 8.16 -27.69
N VAL A 125 -2.83 7.80 -26.92
CA VAL A 125 -1.87 8.76 -26.30
C VAL A 125 -1.31 9.72 -27.32
N GLN A 126 -1.00 9.26 -28.55
CA GLN A 126 -0.41 10.07 -29.62
C GLN A 126 -1.31 11.21 -30.12
N THR A 127 -2.62 11.15 -29.84
CA THR A 127 -3.56 12.25 -30.12
C THR A 127 -3.13 13.53 -29.39
N TYR A 128 -2.57 13.39 -28.19
CA TYR A 128 -2.17 14.51 -27.33
C TYR A 128 -0.64 14.65 -27.24
N VAL A 129 0.09 13.53 -27.31
CA VAL A 129 1.55 13.45 -27.18
C VAL A 129 2.14 12.84 -28.44
N PRO A 130 2.12 13.55 -29.60
CA PRO A 130 2.50 12.99 -30.90
C PRO A 130 3.97 12.57 -30.99
N TYR A 131 4.83 13.11 -30.12
CA TYR A 131 6.23 12.72 -30.03
C TYR A 131 6.46 11.43 -29.25
N PHE A 132 5.46 10.86 -28.54
CA PHE A 132 5.58 9.55 -27.92
C PHE A 132 5.46 8.47 -28.99
N PRO A 133 6.46 7.58 -29.15
CA PRO A 133 6.48 6.61 -30.23
C PRO A 133 5.26 5.67 -30.20
N ARG A 134 4.73 5.33 -31.37
CA ARG A 134 3.74 4.26 -31.46
C ARG A 134 4.35 2.95 -30.99
N LYS A 135 3.59 2.25 -30.16
CA LYS A 135 3.97 0.95 -29.61
C LYS A 135 3.36 -0.18 -30.46
N GLN A 136 3.71 -1.41 -30.14
CA GLN A 136 3.18 -2.60 -30.78
C GLN A 136 1.64 -2.64 -30.78
N TRP A 137 1.02 -2.09 -29.71
CA TRP A 137 -0.43 -1.93 -29.58
C TRP A 137 -0.79 -0.48 -29.21
N PRO A 138 -1.97 0.00 -29.60
CA PRO A 138 -2.43 1.32 -29.20
C PRO A 138 -2.69 1.37 -27.68
N VAL A 139 -2.34 2.49 -27.08
CA VAL A 139 -2.57 2.75 -25.64
C VAL A 139 -3.49 3.94 -25.51
N THR A 140 -4.61 3.78 -24.78
CA THR A 140 -5.59 4.87 -24.56
C THR A 140 -5.37 5.59 -23.23
N VAL A 141 -5.92 6.81 -23.13
CA VAL A 141 -5.89 7.61 -21.88
C VAL A 141 -6.56 6.85 -20.72
N ARG A 142 -7.70 6.19 -20.97
CA ARG A 142 -8.41 5.36 -19.99
C ARG A 142 -7.52 4.25 -19.44
N GLN A 143 -6.79 3.58 -20.31
CA GLN A 143 -5.88 2.49 -19.89
C GLN A 143 -4.70 3.00 -19.07
N LEU A 144 -4.21 4.22 -19.32
CA LEU A 144 -3.18 4.83 -18.47
C LEU A 144 -3.70 5.10 -17.06
N LEU A 145 -4.91 5.67 -16.92
CA LEU A 145 -5.54 5.97 -15.62
C LEU A 145 -5.66 4.74 -14.72
N GLY A 146 -5.98 3.58 -15.30
CA GLY A 146 -6.18 2.32 -14.59
C GLY A 146 -4.96 1.38 -14.54
N HIS A 147 -3.78 1.84 -14.97
CA HIS A 147 -2.58 0.99 -15.10
C HIS A 147 -2.79 -0.25 -16.00
N LEU A 148 -3.64 -0.11 -17.00
CA LEU A 148 -3.96 -1.13 -18.00
C LEU A 148 -3.25 -0.88 -19.35
N GLY A 149 -2.45 0.18 -19.48
CA GLY A 149 -1.80 0.56 -20.73
C GLY A 149 -0.55 -0.26 -21.09
N GLY A 150 -0.09 -1.14 -20.20
CA GLY A 150 1.14 -1.93 -20.43
C GLY A 150 2.43 -1.09 -20.44
N ILE A 151 2.38 0.20 -20.11
CA ILE A 151 3.58 1.04 -19.98
C ILE A 151 4.42 0.49 -18.81
N SER A 152 5.72 0.29 -19.06
CA SER A 152 6.63 -0.20 -18.01
C SER A 152 6.71 0.74 -16.83
N HIS A 153 7.02 0.19 -15.68
CA HIS A 153 7.53 0.96 -14.54
C HIS A 153 9.04 1.14 -14.70
N TYR A 154 9.76 1.57 -13.66
CA TYR A 154 11.23 1.72 -13.70
C TYR A 154 11.89 0.39 -14.10
N LYS A 155 12.70 0.41 -15.17
CA LYS A 155 13.45 -0.76 -15.65
C LYS A 155 14.87 -0.80 -15.08
N ASN A 156 15.50 0.39 -15.00
CA ASN A 156 16.85 0.58 -14.48
C ASN A 156 16.79 1.53 -13.27
N PRO A 157 16.32 1.05 -12.10
CA PRO A 157 16.11 1.92 -10.92
C PRO A 157 17.36 2.72 -10.54
N GLU A 158 18.54 2.13 -10.68
CA GLU A 158 19.85 2.75 -10.42
C GLU A 158 20.03 4.09 -11.16
N ASN A 159 19.55 4.19 -12.41
CA ASN A 159 19.68 5.39 -13.22
C ASN A 159 18.43 6.27 -13.17
N GLU A 160 17.24 5.65 -13.16
CA GLU A 160 15.95 6.34 -13.29
C GLU A 160 15.48 6.96 -11.97
N LEU A 161 15.93 6.41 -10.84
CA LEU A 161 15.53 6.91 -9.50
C LEU A 161 16.54 7.89 -8.90
N HIS A 162 17.73 8.05 -9.48
CA HIS A 162 18.83 8.84 -8.93
C HIS A 162 19.14 10.11 -9.75
N ILE A 163 18.15 10.64 -10.50
CA ILE A 163 18.27 11.84 -11.31
C ILE A 163 18.46 13.05 -10.40
N LYS A 164 19.50 13.85 -10.69
CA LYS A 164 19.91 15.01 -9.87
C LYS A 164 19.73 16.36 -10.58
N THR A 165 19.31 16.33 -11.84
CA THR A 165 19.12 17.50 -12.68
C THR A 165 17.66 17.67 -13.08
N PRO A 166 17.14 18.91 -13.12
CA PRO A 166 15.79 19.17 -13.57
C PRO A 166 15.52 18.59 -14.95
N LYS A 167 14.30 18.13 -15.16
CA LYS A 167 13.79 17.60 -16.41
C LYS A 167 12.53 18.33 -16.83
N SER A 168 12.50 18.77 -18.06
CA SER A 168 11.26 19.18 -18.71
C SER A 168 10.34 17.97 -18.93
N THR A 169 9.06 18.19 -19.18
CA THR A 169 8.10 17.15 -19.51
C THR A 169 8.60 16.28 -20.66
N ARG A 170 9.16 16.90 -21.73
CA ARG A 170 9.71 16.16 -22.88
C ARG A 170 10.88 15.26 -22.49
N GLU A 171 11.82 15.76 -21.68
CA GLU A 171 12.96 14.97 -21.19
C GLU A 171 12.53 13.86 -20.22
N ALA A 172 11.52 14.10 -19.39
CA ALA A 172 10.96 13.09 -18.49
C ALA A 172 10.32 11.93 -19.28
N ILE A 173 9.63 12.25 -20.39
CA ILE A 173 9.05 11.23 -21.29
C ILE A 173 10.16 10.48 -22.05
N ALA A 174 11.23 11.16 -22.47
CA ALA A 174 12.35 10.58 -23.18
C ALA A 174 13.06 9.44 -22.42
N ILE A 175 12.98 9.43 -21.09
CA ILE A 175 13.59 8.38 -20.25
C ILE A 175 13.03 6.99 -20.62
N PHE A 176 11.74 6.91 -20.94
CA PHE A 176 11.05 5.62 -21.14
C PHE A 176 10.35 5.49 -22.50
N GLU A 177 10.36 6.51 -23.34
CA GLU A 177 9.62 6.51 -24.60
C GLU A 177 9.99 5.35 -25.54
N ASN A 178 11.19 4.80 -25.42
CA ASN A 178 11.67 3.67 -26.21
C ASN A 178 11.51 2.32 -25.52
N PHE A 179 10.96 2.26 -24.30
CA PHE A 179 10.72 0.99 -23.62
C PHE A 179 9.51 0.28 -24.25
N ASP A 180 9.65 -1.04 -24.43
CA ASP A 180 8.55 -1.88 -24.87
C ASP A 180 7.43 -1.94 -23.82
N LEU A 181 6.21 -2.19 -24.27
CA LEU A 181 5.11 -2.50 -23.39
C LEU A 181 5.36 -3.83 -22.66
N VAL A 182 5.06 -3.87 -21.37
CA VAL A 182 5.22 -5.09 -20.53
C VAL A 182 4.04 -6.05 -20.67
N ALA A 183 2.95 -5.61 -21.29
CA ALA A 183 1.77 -6.41 -21.62
C ALA A 183 0.95 -5.71 -22.70
N GLU A 184 0.12 -6.47 -23.44
CA GLU A 184 -0.89 -5.91 -24.31
C GLU A 184 -1.88 -5.06 -23.49
N PRO A 185 -2.18 -3.82 -23.91
CA PRO A 185 -3.09 -2.93 -23.20
C PRO A 185 -4.47 -3.56 -22.96
N GLY A 186 -4.97 -3.41 -21.75
CA GLY A 186 -6.25 -3.99 -21.31
C GLY A 186 -6.18 -5.46 -20.85
N THR A 187 -5.07 -6.17 -21.01
CA THR A 187 -5.01 -7.60 -20.64
C THR A 187 -4.57 -7.84 -19.21
N ARG A 188 -3.75 -6.95 -18.65
CA ARG A 188 -3.17 -7.10 -17.33
C ARG A 188 -3.00 -5.75 -16.63
N TYR A 189 -3.31 -5.70 -15.34
CA TYR A 189 -2.90 -4.61 -14.48
C TYR A 189 -1.37 -4.59 -14.34
N SER A 190 -0.76 -3.45 -14.61
CA SER A 190 0.68 -3.23 -14.48
C SER A 190 0.93 -1.79 -14.02
N TYR A 191 1.12 -1.62 -12.70
CA TYR A 191 1.37 -0.29 -12.12
C TYR A 191 2.54 0.42 -12.79
N SER A 192 2.33 1.67 -13.20
CA SER A 192 3.35 2.45 -13.90
C SER A 192 3.32 3.92 -13.51
N SER A 193 4.42 4.43 -12.95
CA SER A 193 4.62 5.86 -12.78
C SER A 193 4.82 6.55 -14.12
N TYR A 194 5.45 5.90 -15.10
CA TYR A 194 5.60 6.46 -16.44
C TYR A 194 4.29 6.66 -17.17
N GLY A 195 3.30 5.76 -16.96
CA GLY A 195 1.95 5.97 -17.48
C GLY A 195 1.32 7.26 -16.95
N TYR A 196 1.57 7.61 -15.68
CA TYR A 196 1.07 8.85 -15.09
C TYR A 196 1.87 10.09 -15.55
N ASN A 197 3.13 9.96 -15.87
CA ASN A 197 3.86 11.05 -16.54
C ASN A 197 3.29 11.34 -17.94
N LEU A 198 2.89 10.30 -18.69
CA LEU A 198 2.16 10.50 -19.95
C LEU A 198 0.83 11.23 -19.72
N LEU A 199 0.07 10.91 -18.67
CA LEU A 199 -1.14 11.64 -18.31
C LEU A 199 -0.83 13.11 -18.02
N GLY A 200 0.28 13.42 -17.35
CA GLY A 200 0.72 14.79 -17.14
C GLY A 200 1.02 15.52 -18.44
N ALA A 201 1.72 14.89 -19.38
CA ALA A 201 1.96 15.47 -20.71
C ALA A 201 0.65 15.68 -21.50
N ILE A 202 -0.33 14.76 -21.36
CA ILE A 202 -1.68 14.91 -21.93
C ILE A 202 -2.41 16.12 -21.32
N VAL A 203 -2.30 16.32 -19.99
CA VAL A 203 -2.87 17.50 -19.33
C VAL A 203 -2.25 18.80 -19.88
N GLU A 204 -0.94 18.85 -20.08
CA GLU A 204 -0.27 20.03 -20.67
C GLU A 204 -0.76 20.28 -22.10
N ALA A 205 -0.76 19.27 -22.94
CA ALA A 205 -1.19 19.38 -24.33
C ALA A 205 -2.67 19.81 -24.46
N ALA A 206 -3.56 19.21 -23.68
CA ALA A 206 -4.99 19.49 -23.74
C ALA A 206 -5.38 20.83 -23.11
N SER A 207 -4.65 21.27 -22.07
CA SER A 207 -4.93 22.54 -21.39
C SER A 207 -4.24 23.73 -22.04
N GLY A 208 -3.08 23.52 -22.66
CA GLY A 208 -2.18 24.58 -23.12
C GLY A 208 -1.37 25.21 -21.97
N MET A 209 -1.33 24.59 -20.81
CA MET A 209 -0.66 25.11 -19.58
C MET A 209 0.38 24.13 -19.08
N PRO A 210 1.49 24.58 -18.47
CA PRO A 210 2.38 23.69 -17.72
C PRO A 210 1.59 22.90 -16.66
N TYR A 211 1.93 21.63 -16.46
CA TYR A 211 1.22 20.73 -15.54
C TYR A 211 1.02 21.33 -14.14
N GLY A 212 2.11 21.82 -13.53
CA GLY A 212 2.05 22.39 -12.18
C GLY A 212 1.14 23.62 -12.08
N GLU A 213 1.08 24.43 -13.14
CA GLU A 213 0.21 25.61 -13.20
C GLU A 213 -1.27 25.19 -13.34
N TYR A 214 -1.57 24.18 -14.18
CA TYR A 214 -2.91 23.61 -14.28
C TYR A 214 -3.39 23.10 -12.92
N MET A 215 -2.54 22.32 -12.25
CA MET A 215 -2.84 21.75 -10.92
C MET A 215 -3.11 22.85 -9.90
N ARG A 216 -2.28 23.89 -9.90
CA ARG A 216 -2.43 25.03 -8.98
C ARG A 216 -3.76 25.74 -9.19
N GLN A 217 -4.08 26.11 -10.42
CA GLN A 217 -5.28 26.91 -10.73
C GLN A 217 -6.58 26.13 -10.62
N ASN A 218 -6.59 24.86 -11.04
CA ASN A 218 -7.83 24.09 -11.21
C ASN A 218 -8.12 23.12 -10.06
N ILE A 219 -7.13 22.82 -9.20
CA ILE A 219 -7.28 21.88 -8.11
C ILE A 219 -6.88 22.50 -6.78
N TRP A 220 -5.61 22.88 -6.61
CA TRP A 220 -5.11 23.26 -5.29
C TRP A 220 -5.70 24.57 -4.76
N GLN A 221 -5.75 25.61 -5.58
CA GLN A 221 -6.35 26.90 -5.18
C GLN A 221 -7.85 26.82 -4.90
N PRO A 222 -8.68 26.18 -5.78
CA PRO A 222 -10.11 26.03 -5.51
C PRO A 222 -10.42 25.26 -4.22
N LEU A 223 -9.53 24.35 -3.81
CA LEU A 223 -9.66 23.58 -2.57
C LEU A 223 -9.01 24.25 -1.36
N GLY A 224 -8.37 25.40 -1.53
CA GLY A 224 -7.63 26.09 -0.46
C GLY A 224 -6.40 25.32 0.03
N MET A 225 -5.78 24.50 -0.83
CA MET A 225 -4.55 23.73 -0.56
C MET A 225 -3.33 24.64 -0.75
N SER A 226 -3.18 25.65 0.09
CA SER A 226 -2.22 26.74 -0.06
C SER A 226 -0.76 26.31 0.10
N ASP A 227 -0.51 25.16 0.74
CA ASP A 227 0.83 24.63 1.00
C ASP A 227 1.21 23.50 0.03
N THR A 228 0.33 23.23 -0.96
CA THR A 228 0.55 22.22 -1.99
C THR A 228 1.13 22.84 -3.26
N ARG A 229 2.18 22.22 -3.81
CA ARG A 229 2.91 22.68 -5.00
C ARG A 229 3.72 21.58 -5.66
N MET A 230 4.26 21.86 -6.83
CA MET A 230 5.34 21.02 -7.36
C MET A 230 6.57 21.13 -6.45
N ASP A 231 7.29 20.02 -6.28
CA ASP A 231 8.54 20.02 -5.49
C ASP A 231 9.71 20.45 -6.37
N ASP A 232 10.06 21.73 -6.29
CA ASP A 232 11.30 22.25 -6.87
C ASP A 232 12.35 22.34 -5.75
N PRO A 233 13.53 21.68 -5.90
CA PRO A 233 14.59 21.76 -4.90
C PRO A 233 15.21 23.16 -4.77
N LEU A 234 15.06 24.01 -5.78
CA LEU A 234 15.58 25.40 -5.77
C LEU A 234 14.62 26.38 -5.09
N ASP A 235 13.33 26.02 -4.97
CA ASP A 235 12.34 26.87 -4.31
C ASP A 235 12.55 26.92 -2.79
N VAL A 236 12.33 28.12 -2.22
CA VAL A 236 12.22 28.29 -0.76
C VAL A 236 10.81 27.86 -0.33
N ILE A 237 10.67 26.61 0.09
CA ILE A 237 9.40 26.05 0.53
C ILE A 237 9.31 26.11 2.06
N PRO A 238 8.35 26.87 2.62
CA PRO A 238 8.15 26.92 4.06
C PRO A 238 7.87 25.52 4.65
N ASN A 239 8.45 25.26 5.81
CA ASN A 239 8.25 24.00 6.55
C ASN A 239 8.64 22.73 5.77
N ARG A 240 9.49 22.84 4.75
CA ARG A 240 10.03 21.69 4.02
C ARG A 240 10.72 20.74 5.00
N VAL A 241 10.32 19.46 5.01
CA VAL A 241 11.00 18.45 5.81
C VAL A 241 12.27 17.96 5.12
N ARG A 242 13.27 17.55 5.89
CA ARG A 242 14.42 16.80 5.41
C ARG A 242 14.11 15.30 5.43
N GLY A 243 14.60 14.57 4.43
CA GLY A 243 14.44 13.13 4.33
C GLY A 243 15.61 12.37 4.96
N TYR A 244 15.30 11.20 5.48
CA TYR A 244 16.26 10.31 6.15
C TYR A 244 16.10 8.86 5.70
N GLN A 245 17.20 8.12 5.77
CA GLN A 245 17.27 6.70 5.45
C GLN A 245 18.14 5.96 6.48
N LEU A 246 18.03 4.64 6.49
CA LEU A 246 18.87 3.80 7.34
C LEU A 246 20.02 3.20 6.50
N ILE A 247 21.26 3.51 6.85
CA ILE A 247 22.45 2.92 6.23
C ILE A 247 23.30 2.30 7.32
N ASN A 248 23.55 0.99 7.25
CA ASN A 248 24.33 0.23 8.22
C ASN A 248 23.85 0.49 9.68
N GLY A 249 22.53 0.44 9.89
CA GLY A 249 21.89 0.64 11.19
C GLY A 249 21.89 2.08 11.72
N LYS A 250 22.46 3.06 10.98
CA LYS A 250 22.53 4.47 11.35
C LYS A 250 21.60 5.31 10.48
N VAL A 251 20.91 6.24 11.12
CA VAL A 251 20.12 7.25 10.40
C VAL A 251 21.07 8.18 9.65
N LYS A 252 20.83 8.35 8.37
CA LYS A 252 21.57 9.24 7.46
C LYS A 252 20.57 10.08 6.68
N ASN A 253 21.02 11.20 6.11
CA ASN A 253 20.23 11.97 5.17
C ASN A 253 19.88 11.13 3.95
N SER A 254 18.66 11.32 3.42
CA SER A 254 18.30 10.80 2.12
C SER A 254 19.22 11.34 1.04
N GLU A 255 19.37 10.58 -0.03
CA GLU A 255 20.06 11.06 -1.21
C GLU A 255 19.31 12.28 -1.80
N PHE A 256 20.07 13.30 -2.19
CA PHE A 256 19.49 14.38 -2.98
C PHE A 256 19.10 13.87 -4.37
N ILE A 257 17.84 14.08 -4.74
CA ILE A 257 17.32 13.82 -6.07
C ILE A 257 16.43 14.96 -6.54
N ASP A 258 16.43 15.22 -7.84
CA ASP A 258 15.44 16.04 -8.50
C ASP A 258 14.27 15.19 -8.97
N ILE A 259 13.04 15.53 -8.56
CA ILE A 259 11.85 14.71 -8.87
C ILE A 259 11.02 15.26 -10.03
N SER A 260 11.51 16.26 -10.77
CA SER A 260 10.83 16.79 -11.96
C SER A 260 10.58 15.73 -13.03
N SER A 261 11.46 14.70 -13.13
CA SER A 261 11.25 13.54 -13.99
C SER A 261 10.02 12.68 -13.62
N ARG A 262 9.42 12.92 -12.47
CA ARG A 262 8.23 12.19 -11.93
C ARG A 262 7.03 13.11 -11.75
N PHE A 263 7.02 14.26 -12.39
CA PHE A 263 6.14 15.40 -12.13
C PHE A 263 4.68 15.03 -11.86
N ALA A 264 4.02 14.29 -12.75
CA ALA A 264 2.61 13.94 -12.63
C ALA A 264 2.36 12.61 -11.88
N ALA A 265 3.40 11.80 -11.71
CA ALA A 265 3.33 10.52 -11.00
C ALA A 265 3.66 10.64 -9.51
N GLY A 266 4.46 11.66 -9.13
CA GLY A 266 4.99 11.76 -7.77
C GLY A 266 5.70 13.08 -7.43
N GLY A 267 5.59 14.12 -8.27
CA GLY A 267 6.34 15.37 -8.15
C GLY A 267 5.73 16.45 -7.24
N THR A 268 4.69 16.12 -6.49
CA THR A 268 3.99 17.09 -5.63
C THR A 268 4.54 17.04 -4.20
N ARG A 269 4.59 18.21 -3.56
CA ARG A 269 4.85 18.41 -2.12
C ARG A 269 3.62 19.03 -1.47
N SER A 270 3.25 18.58 -0.26
CA SER A 270 2.08 19.07 0.46
C SER A 270 2.18 18.86 1.97
N THR A 271 1.17 19.34 2.68
CA THR A 271 0.97 19.15 4.12
C THR A 271 -0.21 18.20 4.39
N ILE A 272 -0.28 17.64 5.59
CA ILE A 272 -1.40 16.76 5.98
C ILE A 272 -2.75 17.52 6.01
N PRO A 273 -2.84 18.76 6.51
CA PRO A 273 -4.07 19.56 6.40
C PRO A 273 -4.57 19.71 4.97
N ASP A 274 -3.68 19.95 4.00
CA ASP A 274 -4.07 20.09 2.58
C ASP A 274 -4.54 18.74 1.98
N LEU A 275 -3.90 17.63 2.33
CA LEU A 275 -4.37 16.30 1.93
C LEU A 275 -5.76 15.98 2.48
N LEU A 276 -6.09 16.40 3.70
CA LEU A 276 -7.43 16.23 4.25
C LEU A 276 -8.46 17.13 3.56
N LYS A 277 -8.09 18.32 3.08
CA LYS A 277 -8.96 19.14 2.21
C LYS A 277 -9.23 18.45 0.88
N PHE A 278 -8.20 17.84 0.28
CA PHE A 278 -8.36 17.04 -0.94
C PHE A 278 -9.29 15.84 -0.70
N ALA A 279 -9.09 15.10 0.38
CA ALA A 279 -9.95 13.99 0.77
C ALA A 279 -11.42 14.44 0.96
N LYS A 280 -11.63 15.58 1.63
CA LYS A 280 -12.98 16.15 1.79
C LYS A 280 -13.60 16.48 0.44
N ALA A 281 -12.85 17.04 -0.49
CA ALA A 281 -13.35 17.38 -1.82
C ALA A 281 -13.77 16.13 -2.61
N ILE A 282 -13.02 15.02 -2.51
CA ILE A 282 -13.39 13.74 -3.11
C ILE A 282 -14.69 13.20 -2.49
N MET A 283 -14.82 13.22 -1.17
CA MET A 283 -16.04 12.78 -0.47
C MET A 283 -17.27 13.65 -0.75
N ASP A 284 -17.05 14.94 -0.99
CA ASP A 284 -18.12 15.91 -1.33
C ASP A 284 -18.46 15.94 -2.82
N GLY A 285 -17.76 15.15 -3.68
CA GLY A 285 -17.96 15.13 -5.13
C GLY A 285 -17.63 16.47 -5.81
N LYS A 286 -16.62 17.20 -5.28
CA LYS A 286 -16.25 18.50 -5.82
C LYS A 286 -15.28 18.41 -6.99
N LEU A 287 -15.26 19.45 -7.81
CA LEU A 287 -14.38 19.70 -8.96
C LEU A 287 -14.66 18.87 -10.21
N VAL A 288 -15.47 17.85 -10.16
CA VAL A 288 -15.94 17.06 -11.31
C VAL A 288 -17.37 16.60 -11.10
N THR A 289 -18.04 16.23 -12.21
CA THR A 289 -19.41 15.69 -12.19
C THR A 289 -19.47 14.31 -11.50
N ALA A 290 -20.69 13.87 -11.18
CA ALA A 290 -20.92 12.54 -10.64
C ALA A 290 -20.46 11.42 -11.61
N GLU A 291 -20.56 11.63 -12.92
CA GLU A 291 -20.09 10.68 -13.93
C GLU A 291 -18.55 10.54 -13.88
N SER A 292 -17.83 11.64 -13.88
CA SER A 292 -16.37 11.65 -13.74
C SER A 292 -15.93 11.09 -12.40
N MET A 293 -16.64 11.40 -11.31
CA MET A 293 -16.38 10.83 -10.00
C MET A 293 -16.57 9.32 -10.02
N ASN A 294 -17.56 8.81 -10.72
CA ASN A 294 -17.78 7.37 -10.90
C ASN A 294 -16.59 6.70 -11.62
N VAL A 295 -16.05 7.32 -12.67
CA VAL A 295 -14.82 6.84 -13.33
C VAL A 295 -13.63 6.87 -12.37
N MET A 296 -13.53 7.90 -11.53
CA MET A 296 -12.44 8.10 -10.60
C MET A 296 -12.44 7.09 -9.44
N THR A 297 -13.59 6.55 -9.07
CA THR A 297 -13.75 5.81 -7.82
C THR A 297 -14.11 4.34 -8.00
N ASN A 298 -14.52 3.90 -9.20
CA ASN A 298 -14.84 2.49 -9.45
C ASN A 298 -13.67 1.74 -10.07
N SER A 299 -13.41 0.54 -9.52
CA SER A 299 -12.38 -0.36 -10.03
C SER A 299 -12.55 -0.62 -11.53
N MET A 300 -11.46 -0.46 -12.26
CA MET A 300 -11.40 -0.87 -13.66
C MET A 300 -11.22 -2.39 -13.78
N SER A 301 -11.55 -2.95 -14.93
CA SER A 301 -11.37 -4.36 -15.23
C SER A 301 -10.54 -4.58 -16.49
N THR A 302 -9.86 -5.73 -16.53
CA THR A 302 -9.20 -6.21 -17.76
C THR A 302 -10.25 -6.59 -18.81
N ARG A 303 -9.83 -6.77 -20.08
CA ARG A 303 -10.70 -7.30 -21.14
C ARG A 303 -11.32 -8.66 -20.80
N ALA A 304 -10.63 -9.48 -20.02
CA ALA A 304 -11.14 -10.75 -19.55
C ALA A 304 -12.10 -10.64 -18.37
N GLY A 305 -12.52 -9.43 -17.98
CA GLY A 305 -13.47 -9.19 -16.90
C GLY A 305 -12.90 -9.47 -15.49
N ARG A 306 -11.61 -9.31 -15.27
CA ARG A 306 -11.00 -9.37 -13.92
C ARG A 306 -10.86 -7.96 -13.37
N LEU A 307 -11.40 -7.69 -12.18
CA LEU A 307 -11.20 -6.43 -11.48
C LEU A 307 -9.73 -6.22 -11.19
N THR A 308 -9.25 -5.00 -11.38
CA THR A 308 -7.88 -4.60 -11.05
C THR A 308 -7.75 -4.15 -9.60
N ASN A 309 -8.86 -3.85 -8.94
CA ASN A 309 -8.93 -3.15 -7.65
C ASN A 309 -8.21 -1.80 -7.68
N TYR A 310 -8.16 -1.19 -8.87
CA TYR A 310 -7.61 0.13 -9.09
C TYR A 310 -8.55 0.91 -10.02
N ALA A 311 -8.88 2.12 -9.62
CA ALA A 311 -9.67 3.08 -10.40
C ALA A 311 -8.76 4.14 -11.03
N ALA A 312 -9.27 5.31 -11.35
CA ALA A 312 -8.43 6.39 -11.84
C ALA A 312 -7.67 7.06 -10.68
N GLY A 313 -6.46 6.59 -10.42
CA GLY A 313 -5.57 7.11 -9.38
C GLY A 313 -5.76 6.53 -7.98
N TRP A 314 -6.63 5.57 -7.78
CA TRP A 314 -6.94 5.01 -6.47
C TRP A 314 -6.90 3.49 -6.43
N GLU A 315 -6.32 2.92 -5.41
CA GLU A 315 -6.60 1.56 -4.99
C GLU A 315 -7.99 1.51 -4.35
N THR A 316 -8.79 0.52 -4.75
CA THR A 316 -10.22 0.42 -4.39
C THR A 316 -10.59 -0.95 -3.83
N THR A 317 -9.60 -1.71 -3.34
CA THR A 317 -9.88 -3.01 -2.72
C THR A 317 -10.77 -2.80 -1.49
N PRO A 318 -11.96 -3.42 -1.45
CA PRO A 318 -12.79 -3.33 -0.25
C PRO A 318 -12.20 -4.17 0.88
N TYR A 319 -12.33 -3.69 2.10
CA TYR A 319 -11.86 -4.41 3.28
C TYR A 319 -12.93 -4.38 4.36
N ASN A 320 -13.27 -5.54 4.86
CA ASN A 320 -14.22 -5.70 5.96
C ASN A 320 -15.57 -5.04 5.64
N GLY A 321 -16.05 -5.26 4.41
CA GLY A 321 -17.27 -4.66 3.87
C GLY A 321 -17.22 -3.14 3.65
N ARG A 322 -16.08 -2.49 3.82
CA ARG A 322 -15.94 -1.04 3.69
C ARG A 322 -15.48 -0.64 2.29
N TYR A 323 -16.17 0.33 1.72
CA TYR A 323 -15.72 1.00 0.51
C TYR A 323 -14.63 2.01 0.84
N MET A 324 -13.46 1.86 0.21
CA MET A 324 -12.28 2.68 0.49
C MET A 324 -11.60 3.14 -0.79
N LEU A 325 -11.02 4.34 -0.72
CA LEU A 325 -10.08 4.87 -1.71
C LEU A 325 -8.74 5.06 -0.99
N VAL A 326 -7.71 4.43 -1.52
CA VAL A 326 -6.39 4.43 -0.90
C VAL A 326 -5.33 4.79 -1.93
N HIS A 327 -4.34 5.58 -1.55
CA HIS A 327 -3.10 5.66 -2.29
C HIS A 327 -1.91 5.84 -1.35
N SER A 328 -0.90 4.97 -1.52
CA SER A 328 0.39 5.08 -0.84
C SER A 328 1.40 5.86 -1.69
N GLY A 329 2.41 6.43 -1.05
CA GLY A 329 3.49 7.13 -1.71
C GLY A 329 4.85 6.76 -1.12
N GLY A 330 5.82 6.42 -1.97
CA GLY A 330 7.18 6.11 -1.56
C GLY A 330 8.19 6.59 -2.57
N GLN A 331 9.15 7.38 -2.12
CA GLN A 331 10.35 7.79 -2.85
C GLN A 331 11.41 8.28 -1.85
N GLN A 332 12.56 8.72 -2.35
CA GLN A 332 13.57 9.34 -1.50
C GLN A 332 12.95 10.48 -0.69
N GLU A 333 13.36 10.62 0.55
CA GLU A 333 12.88 11.54 1.59
C GLU A 333 11.55 11.17 2.25
N THR A 334 10.70 10.27 1.68
CA THR A 334 9.32 10.19 2.17
C THR A 334 8.67 8.83 2.05
N ARG A 335 7.73 8.59 2.96
CA ARG A 335 6.61 7.66 2.84
C ARG A 335 5.32 8.39 3.19
N THR A 336 4.31 8.23 2.37
CA THR A 336 3.00 8.88 2.57
C THR A 336 1.88 7.88 2.36
N LEU A 337 0.72 8.16 2.95
CA LEU A 337 -0.45 7.32 2.79
C LEU A 337 -1.70 8.18 2.98
N LEU A 338 -2.69 7.98 2.11
CA LEU A 338 -4.00 8.62 2.21
C LEU A 338 -5.08 7.55 2.11
N TYR A 339 -5.90 7.43 3.16
CA TYR A 339 -7.11 6.64 3.22
C TYR A 339 -8.32 7.52 3.23
N ILE A 340 -9.31 7.20 2.40
CA ILE A 340 -10.62 7.86 2.38
C ILE A 340 -11.69 6.78 2.46
N LEU A 341 -12.63 6.92 3.39
CA LEU A 341 -13.83 6.12 3.53
C LEU A 341 -15.04 7.02 3.25
N PRO A 342 -15.44 7.17 1.97
CA PRO A 342 -16.44 8.17 1.59
C PRO A 342 -17.77 7.98 2.30
N THR A 343 -18.25 6.74 2.40
CA THR A 343 -19.53 6.38 3.04
C THR A 343 -19.53 6.64 4.54
N ARG A 344 -18.36 6.70 5.15
CA ARG A 344 -18.17 7.01 6.58
C ARG A 344 -17.77 8.46 6.83
N ARG A 345 -17.64 9.26 5.79
CA ARG A 345 -17.14 10.64 5.84
C ARG A 345 -15.85 10.75 6.68
N MET A 346 -14.93 9.83 6.44
CA MET A 346 -13.69 9.70 7.19
C MET A 346 -12.49 9.68 6.25
N ALA A 347 -11.42 10.35 6.62
CA ALA A 347 -10.12 10.22 5.95
C ALA A 347 -8.99 10.24 6.98
N ILE A 348 -7.91 9.52 6.68
CA ILE A 348 -6.66 9.55 7.45
C ILE A 348 -5.52 9.80 6.47
N ALA A 349 -4.66 10.75 6.77
CA ALA A 349 -3.49 11.08 5.97
C ALA A 349 -2.23 11.10 6.84
N VAL A 350 -1.12 10.59 6.32
CA VAL A 350 0.17 10.56 7.00
C VAL A 350 1.32 10.87 6.06
N GLY A 351 2.28 11.61 6.57
CA GLY A 351 3.58 11.85 5.94
C GLY A 351 4.71 11.54 6.91
N VAL A 352 5.71 10.81 6.44
CA VAL A 352 6.89 10.40 7.20
C VAL A 352 8.13 10.78 6.40
N ASN A 353 9.13 11.36 7.04
CA ASN A 353 10.39 11.74 6.40
C ASN A 353 11.51 10.69 6.55
N PHE A 354 11.14 9.43 6.72
CA PHE A 354 12.05 8.31 6.87
C PHE A 354 11.72 7.19 5.87
N GLU A 355 12.65 6.86 4.98
CA GLU A 355 12.43 5.93 3.86
C GLU A 355 12.15 4.48 4.31
N GLY A 356 12.65 4.10 5.50
CA GLY A 356 12.45 2.77 6.08
C GLY A 356 11.14 2.59 6.82
N SER A 357 10.32 3.64 7.01
CA SER A 357 9.08 3.58 7.76
C SER A 357 7.95 2.91 6.97
N ASN A 358 7.07 2.22 7.68
CA ASN A 358 5.77 1.78 7.17
C ASN A 358 4.66 2.67 7.72
N PRO A 359 4.15 3.65 6.96
CA PRO A 359 3.09 4.54 7.44
C PRO A 359 1.77 3.82 7.71
N GLY A 360 1.53 2.64 7.12
CA GLY A 360 0.34 1.82 7.36
C GLY A 360 0.14 1.49 8.84
N VAL A 361 1.21 1.17 9.56
CA VAL A 361 1.16 0.84 10.99
C VAL A 361 0.51 1.96 11.83
N TYR A 362 0.83 3.22 11.50
CA TYR A 362 0.26 4.38 12.19
C TYR A 362 -1.20 4.62 11.81
N VAL A 363 -1.53 4.46 10.53
CA VAL A 363 -2.89 4.63 10.01
C VAL A 363 -3.82 3.55 10.58
N ASP A 364 -3.40 2.29 10.55
CA ASP A 364 -4.18 1.15 11.01
C ASP A 364 -4.47 1.24 12.51
N ARG A 365 -3.46 1.65 13.30
CA ARG A 365 -3.66 1.87 14.73
C ARG A 365 -4.61 3.02 15.03
N LEU A 366 -4.43 4.16 14.35
CA LEU A 366 -5.33 5.30 14.50
C LEU A 366 -6.77 4.91 14.11
N PHE A 367 -6.92 4.22 12.98
CA PHE A 367 -8.21 3.72 12.53
C PHE A 367 -8.88 2.80 13.58
N GLN A 368 -8.13 1.83 14.11
CA GLN A 368 -8.63 0.92 15.14
C GLN A 368 -9.09 1.67 16.40
N LEU A 369 -8.31 2.66 16.86
CA LEU A 369 -8.67 3.48 18.00
C LEU A 369 -9.93 4.32 17.77
N LEU A 370 -10.11 4.86 16.57
CA LEU A 370 -11.25 5.69 16.21
C LEU A 370 -12.55 4.88 16.02
N THR A 371 -12.44 3.65 15.51
CA THR A 371 -13.62 2.83 15.13
C THR A 371 -13.90 1.68 16.09
N GLY A 372 -12.97 1.32 16.96
CA GLY A 372 -13.06 0.16 17.84
C GLY A 372 -12.88 -1.19 17.15
N SER A 373 -12.53 -1.21 15.85
CA SER A 373 -12.28 -2.42 15.08
C SER A 373 -11.05 -2.29 14.17
N PRO A 374 -10.32 -3.39 13.89
CA PRO A 374 -9.20 -3.34 12.96
C PRO A 374 -9.68 -2.96 11.54
N LEU A 375 -8.80 -2.35 10.77
CA LEU A 375 -9.08 -2.04 9.36
C LEU A 375 -9.23 -3.34 8.55
N TYR A 376 -8.36 -4.29 8.81
CA TYR A 376 -8.34 -5.61 8.18
C TYR A 376 -8.74 -6.67 9.21
N MET A 377 -9.71 -7.49 8.87
CA MET A 377 -10.13 -8.62 9.71
C MET A 377 -10.13 -9.87 8.84
N ASN A 378 -9.14 -10.73 9.08
CA ASN A 378 -9.04 -12.01 8.41
C ASN A 378 -9.51 -13.13 9.36
N VAL A 379 -10.04 -14.18 8.77
CA VAL A 379 -10.39 -15.42 9.45
C VAL A 379 -9.36 -16.47 9.09
N TYR A 380 -8.95 -17.25 10.07
CA TYR A 380 -8.15 -18.44 9.86
C TYR A 380 -8.99 -19.70 10.11
N SER A 381 -8.76 -20.70 9.31
CA SER A 381 -9.22 -22.06 9.56
C SER A 381 -8.15 -23.07 9.13
N SER A 382 -7.89 -24.07 9.96
CA SER A 382 -7.08 -25.23 9.60
C SER A 382 -7.87 -26.26 8.76
N ASP A 383 -9.20 -26.17 8.75
CA ASP A 383 -10.08 -26.97 7.91
C ASP A 383 -10.14 -26.34 6.51
N LYS A 384 -9.65 -27.06 5.50
CA LYS A 384 -9.58 -26.59 4.10
C LYS A 384 -10.95 -26.24 3.52
N LEU A 385 -11.99 -26.98 3.86
CA LEU A 385 -13.35 -26.70 3.39
C LEU A 385 -13.84 -25.35 3.95
N LYS A 386 -13.66 -25.13 5.25
CA LYS A 386 -14.03 -23.88 5.91
C LYS A 386 -13.17 -22.70 5.41
N ALA A 387 -11.89 -22.92 5.16
CA ALA A 387 -11.00 -21.92 4.57
C ALA A 387 -11.46 -21.49 3.17
N ALA A 388 -11.82 -22.45 2.30
CA ALA A 388 -12.36 -22.17 0.97
C ALA A 388 -13.73 -21.48 1.03
N ALA A 389 -14.62 -21.92 1.93
CA ALA A 389 -15.89 -21.26 2.19
C ALA A 389 -15.71 -19.81 2.65
N TRP A 390 -14.74 -19.58 3.53
CA TRP A 390 -14.43 -18.24 4.01
C TRP A 390 -13.99 -17.29 2.87
N GLU A 391 -13.17 -17.75 1.92
CA GLU A 391 -12.77 -16.91 0.78
C GLU A 391 -14.00 -16.40 0.00
N ALA A 392 -14.99 -17.23 -0.24
CA ALA A 392 -16.21 -16.84 -0.93
C ALA A 392 -17.14 -15.95 -0.06
N ILE A 393 -17.30 -16.28 1.23
CA ILE A 393 -18.05 -15.50 2.21
C ILE A 393 -17.43 -14.10 2.32
N LYS A 394 -16.11 -14.03 2.46
CA LYS A 394 -15.36 -12.77 2.53
C LYS A 394 -15.53 -11.94 1.26
N ALA A 395 -15.38 -12.54 0.08
CA ALA A 395 -15.57 -11.83 -1.18
C ALA A 395 -17.01 -11.31 -1.34
N THR A 396 -18.01 -12.12 -0.99
CA THR A 396 -19.43 -11.71 -1.03
C THR A 396 -19.69 -10.55 -0.06
N PHE A 397 -19.16 -10.62 1.14
CA PHE A 397 -19.27 -9.59 2.17
C PHE A 397 -18.55 -8.30 1.75
N ASP A 398 -17.26 -8.41 1.40
CA ASP A 398 -16.42 -7.23 1.11
C ASP A 398 -16.94 -6.48 -0.12
N TYR A 399 -17.10 -7.16 -1.25
CA TYR A 399 -17.55 -6.51 -2.48
C TYR A 399 -19.04 -6.18 -2.46
N GLY A 400 -19.88 -7.02 -1.87
CA GLY A 400 -21.32 -6.82 -1.83
C GLY A 400 -21.72 -5.66 -0.92
N LEU A 401 -21.24 -5.67 0.35
CA LEU A 401 -21.56 -4.62 1.30
C LEU A 401 -20.95 -3.28 0.88
N SER A 402 -19.68 -3.27 0.43
CA SER A 402 -19.03 -2.04 -0.05
C SER A 402 -19.73 -1.46 -1.27
N ASN A 403 -20.19 -2.30 -2.22
CA ASN A 403 -20.97 -1.86 -3.37
C ASN A 403 -22.30 -1.25 -2.91
N PHE A 404 -23.01 -1.90 -2.00
CA PHE A 404 -24.27 -1.38 -1.47
C PHE A 404 -24.06 -0.07 -0.71
N GLU A 405 -23.04 0.03 0.12
CA GLU A 405 -22.69 1.28 0.82
C GLU A 405 -22.45 2.43 -0.18
N HIS A 406 -21.72 2.15 -1.25
CA HIS A 406 -21.36 3.16 -2.26
C HIS A 406 -22.57 3.57 -3.12
N THR A 407 -23.37 2.62 -3.60
CA THR A 407 -24.47 2.87 -4.55
C THR A 407 -25.83 3.05 -3.91
N GLN A 408 -26.01 2.64 -2.66
CA GLN A 408 -27.27 2.59 -1.89
C GLN A 408 -28.35 1.71 -2.52
N ARG A 409 -27.97 0.75 -3.38
CA ARG A 409 -28.86 -0.19 -4.07
C ARG A 409 -28.16 -1.51 -4.38
N SER A 410 -28.95 -2.56 -4.61
CA SER A 410 -28.44 -3.83 -5.13
C SER A 410 -27.84 -3.64 -6.52
N LEU A 411 -26.80 -4.41 -6.81
CA LEU A 411 -26.13 -4.39 -8.13
C LEU A 411 -26.95 -5.11 -9.21
N ALA A 412 -27.80 -6.09 -8.84
CA ALA A 412 -28.59 -6.85 -9.80
C ALA A 412 -29.65 -5.95 -10.46
N ALA A 413 -29.77 -6.01 -11.79
CA ALA A 413 -30.71 -5.20 -12.55
C ALA A 413 -32.16 -5.74 -12.44
N ASN A 414 -32.31 -7.05 -12.19
CA ASN A 414 -33.61 -7.72 -12.06
C ASN A 414 -33.48 -9.01 -11.22
N GLU A 415 -34.64 -9.62 -10.91
CA GLU A 415 -34.71 -10.84 -10.09
C GLU A 415 -34.05 -12.05 -10.75
N ASN A 416 -34.09 -12.19 -12.06
CA ASN A 416 -33.47 -13.31 -12.78
C ASN A 416 -31.94 -13.28 -12.63
N GLU A 417 -31.33 -12.11 -12.81
CA GLU A 417 -29.88 -11.96 -12.59
C GLU A 417 -29.47 -12.28 -11.14
N LEU A 418 -30.34 -11.93 -10.20
CA LEU A 418 -30.10 -12.20 -8.79
C LEU A 418 -30.25 -13.69 -8.49
N ALA A 419 -31.26 -14.36 -9.04
CA ALA A 419 -31.46 -15.79 -8.91
C ALA A 419 -30.27 -16.58 -9.51
N GLU A 420 -29.77 -16.18 -10.70
CA GLU A 420 -28.53 -16.76 -11.28
C GLU A 420 -27.33 -16.60 -10.33
N ALA A 421 -27.18 -15.42 -9.70
CA ALA A 421 -26.08 -15.15 -8.78
C ALA A 421 -26.17 -16.00 -7.50
N PHE A 422 -27.37 -16.19 -6.94
CA PHE A 422 -27.59 -17.10 -5.81
C PHE A 422 -27.35 -18.55 -6.20
N ALA A 423 -27.81 -19.00 -7.38
CA ALA A 423 -27.56 -20.34 -7.88
C ALA A 423 -26.06 -20.62 -8.03
N PHE A 424 -25.30 -19.68 -8.62
CA PHE A 424 -23.85 -19.76 -8.73
C PHE A 424 -23.17 -19.87 -7.34
N SER A 425 -23.57 -19.03 -6.39
CA SER A 425 -23.01 -19.02 -5.04
C SER A 425 -23.34 -20.32 -4.28
N ASN A 426 -24.58 -20.79 -4.38
CA ASN A 426 -25.03 -22.07 -3.80
C ASN A 426 -24.29 -23.28 -4.38
N ALA A 427 -23.98 -23.28 -5.67
CA ALA A 427 -23.24 -24.36 -6.32
C ALA A 427 -21.78 -24.41 -5.85
N LEU A 428 -21.12 -23.26 -5.78
CA LEU A 428 -19.71 -23.17 -5.36
C LEU A 428 -19.52 -23.41 -3.86
N LEU A 429 -20.42 -22.91 -3.04
CA LEU A 429 -20.36 -22.99 -1.57
C LEU A 429 -21.03 -24.25 -1.03
N ASN A 430 -21.48 -25.17 -1.87
CA ASN A 430 -21.97 -26.47 -1.44
C ASN A 430 -20.80 -27.25 -0.77
N PRO A 431 -20.98 -27.75 0.46
CA PRO A 431 -19.94 -28.53 1.15
C PRO A 431 -19.35 -29.69 0.33
N GLU A 432 -20.17 -30.39 -0.48
CA GLU A 432 -19.66 -31.46 -1.35
C GLU A 432 -18.78 -30.94 -2.48
N THR A 433 -19.08 -29.76 -3.04
CA THR A 433 -18.22 -29.10 -4.04
C THR A 433 -16.90 -28.66 -3.41
N LEU A 434 -16.95 -28.07 -2.22
CA LEU A 434 -15.75 -27.59 -1.50
C LEU A 434 -14.81 -28.71 -1.07
N LYS A 435 -15.34 -29.90 -0.71
CA LYS A 435 -14.55 -31.08 -0.38
C LYS A 435 -13.65 -31.55 -1.52
N THR A 436 -14.00 -31.28 -2.76
CA THR A 436 -13.20 -31.68 -3.93
C THR A 436 -11.83 -31.00 -4.02
N ASP A 437 -11.64 -29.88 -3.34
CA ASP A 437 -10.42 -29.04 -3.36
C ASP A 437 -9.94 -28.74 -4.80
N SER A 438 -10.89 -28.61 -5.73
CA SER A 438 -10.62 -28.45 -7.16
C SER A 438 -10.01 -27.09 -7.45
N PRO A 439 -8.90 -26.99 -8.20
CA PRO A 439 -8.32 -25.72 -8.66
C PRO A 439 -9.32 -24.84 -9.44
N ASP A 440 -10.25 -25.46 -10.19
CA ASP A 440 -11.31 -24.74 -10.92
C ASP A 440 -12.31 -24.10 -9.94
N THR A 441 -12.73 -24.84 -8.91
CA THR A 441 -13.61 -24.32 -7.83
C THR A 441 -12.97 -23.13 -7.12
N LEU A 442 -11.71 -23.26 -6.68
CA LEU A 442 -10.97 -22.19 -6.02
C LEU A 442 -10.79 -20.97 -6.93
N THR A 443 -10.53 -21.20 -8.24
CA THR A 443 -10.44 -20.12 -9.21
C THR A 443 -11.75 -19.37 -9.36
N LYS A 444 -12.89 -20.07 -9.45
CA LYS A 444 -14.23 -19.46 -9.52
C LYS A 444 -14.58 -18.71 -8.24
N ILE A 445 -14.21 -19.22 -7.07
CA ILE A 445 -14.37 -18.53 -5.78
C ILE A 445 -13.61 -17.19 -5.81
N ARG A 446 -12.33 -17.20 -6.16
CA ARG A 446 -11.50 -15.98 -6.26
C ARG A 446 -12.01 -14.97 -7.27
N GLN A 447 -12.75 -15.41 -8.28
CA GLN A 447 -13.31 -14.56 -9.33
C GLN A 447 -14.79 -14.21 -9.12
N GLY A 448 -15.43 -14.72 -8.08
CA GLY A 448 -16.88 -14.61 -7.88
C GLY A 448 -17.42 -13.16 -7.79
N ALA A 449 -16.57 -12.21 -7.37
CA ALA A 449 -16.89 -10.81 -7.35
C ALA A 449 -16.56 -10.07 -8.66
N HIS A 450 -15.90 -10.71 -9.63
CA HIS A 450 -15.42 -10.09 -10.87
C HIS A 450 -16.47 -10.15 -12.00
N PRO A 451 -16.41 -9.22 -12.98
CA PRO A 451 -17.29 -9.25 -14.17
C PRO A 451 -17.24 -10.57 -14.95
N VAL A 452 -16.12 -11.29 -14.97
CA VAL A 452 -15.99 -12.59 -15.65
C VAL A 452 -16.98 -13.65 -15.12
N THR A 453 -17.44 -13.52 -13.88
CA THR A 453 -18.47 -14.36 -13.25
C THR A 453 -19.80 -13.59 -13.10
N LYS A 454 -20.03 -12.58 -13.95
CA LYS A 454 -21.19 -11.67 -13.85
C LYS A 454 -21.33 -11.00 -12.48
N GLN A 455 -20.23 -10.87 -11.71
CA GLN A 455 -20.19 -10.30 -10.37
C GLN A 455 -21.14 -10.98 -9.37
N ALA A 456 -21.29 -12.29 -9.45
CA ALA A 456 -22.28 -13.04 -8.67
C ALA A 456 -22.18 -12.74 -7.16
N PHE A 457 -20.98 -12.79 -6.57
CA PHE A 457 -20.81 -12.51 -5.14
C PHE A 457 -21.14 -11.05 -4.77
N THR A 458 -20.80 -10.09 -5.63
CA THR A 458 -21.16 -8.69 -5.40
C THR A 458 -22.69 -8.49 -5.45
N LYS A 459 -23.38 -9.13 -6.39
CA LYS A 459 -24.86 -9.07 -6.52
C LYS A 459 -25.53 -9.68 -5.29
N VAL A 460 -25.11 -10.89 -4.88
CA VAL A 460 -25.64 -11.55 -3.67
C VAL A 460 -25.41 -10.70 -2.43
N GLY A 461 -24.19 -10.27 -2.19
CA GLY A 461 -23.85 -9.52 -0.98
C GLY A 461 -24.51 -8.14 -0.92
N SER A 462 -24.68 -7.44 -2.06
CA SER A 462 -25.39 -6.15 -2.08
C SER A 462 -26.89 -6.32 -1.84
N PHE A 463 -27.50 -7.40 -2.33
CA PHE A 463 -28.90 -7.73 -2.01
C PHE A 463 -29.08 -8.11 -0.52
N MET A 464 -28.18 -8.91 0.02
CA MET A 464 -28.18 -9.22 1.46
C MET A 464 -28.11 -7.95 2.30
N ALA A 465 -27.19 -7.03 1.96
CA ALA A 465 -27.05 -5.75 2.64
C ALA A 465 -28.33 -4.90 2.56
N GLN A 466 -28.97 -4.87 1.38
CA GLN A 466 -30.24 -4.19 1.21
C GLN A 466 -31.31 -4.77 2.16
N LYS A 467 -31.52 -6.08 2.16
CA LYS A 467 -32.54 -6.73 2.99
C LYS A 467 -32.29 -6.58 4.48
N LEU A 468 -31.04 -6.72 4.92
CA LEU A 468 -30.68 -6.49 6.32
C LEU A 468 -30.89 -5.04 6.76
N ARG A 469 -30.60 -4.08 5.88
CA ARG A 469 -30.89 -2.66 6.13
C ARG A 469 -32.40 -2.38 6.20
N GLU A 470 -33.19 -2.93 5.29
CA GLU A 470 -34.64 -2.80 5.28
C GLU A 470 -35.25 -3.33 6.58
N LYS A 471 -34.71 -4.44 7.11
CA LYS A 471 -35.19 -5.05 8.36
C LYS A 471 -34.73 -4.33 9.62
N ASN A 472 -33.45 -3.99 9.70
CA ASN A 472 -32.78 -3.59 10.93
C ASN A 472 -32.38 -2.10 10.99
N GLY A 473 -32.63 -1.34 9.90
CA GLY A 473 -32.23 0.06 9.75
C GLY A 473 -30.77 0.25 9.31
N ALA A 474 -30.43 1.47 8.90
CA ALA A 474 -29.14 1.78 8.30
C ALA A 474 -27.93 1.51 9.22
N ALA A 475 -28.07 1.79 10.51
CA ALA A 475 -27.00 1.60 11.49
C ALA A 475 -26.59 0.13 11.69
N SER A 476 -27.45 -0.84 11.31
CA SER A 476 -27.13 -2.27 11.44
C SER A 476 -25.96 -2.71 10.56
N LEU A 477 -25.77 -2.09 9.39
CA LEU A 477 -24.69 -2.44 8.48
C LEU A 477 -23.31 -2.06 9.06
N ASP A 478 -23.24 -1.01 9.88
CA ASP A 478 -22.03 -0.58 10.55
C ASP A 478 -21.49 -1.63 11.53
N ALA A 479 -22.37 -2.39 12.14
CA ALA A 479 -22.00 -3.44 13.08
C ALA A 479 -21.18 -4.57 12.40
N TYR A 480 -21.44 -4.89 11.13
CA TYR A 480 -20.72 -5.93 10.42
C TYR A 480 -19.25 -5.59 10.16
N ALA A 481 -18.88 -4.31 10.19
CA ALA A 481 -17.49 -3.92 10.17
C ALA A 481 -16.69 -4.44 11.39
N THR A 482 -17.37 -4.75 12.49
CA THR A 482 -16.78 -5.32 13.72
C THR A 482 -17.13 -6.80 13.88
N GLN A 483 -18.32 -7.21 13.47
CA GLN A 483 -18.79 -8.60 13.59
C GLN A 483 -18.25 -9.50 12.47
N GLY A 484 -17.98 -8.93 11.28
CA GLY A 484 -17.41 -9.64 10.13
C GLY A 484 -18.43 -10.33 9.23
N GLY A 485 -17.92 -10.91 8.14
CA GLY A 485 -18.72 -11.54 7.09
C GLY A 485 -19.56 -12.74 7.54
N LEU A 486 -19.10 -13.49 8.54
CA LEU A 486 -19.86 -14.64 9.08
C LEU A 486 -21.16 -14.19 9.74
N ALA A 487 -21.12 -13.13 10.54
CA ALA A 487 -22.32 -12.56 11.14
C ALA A 487 -23.29 -12.01 10.08
N PHE A 488 -22.75 -11.34 9.05
CA PHE A 488 -23.52 -10.85 7.92
C PHE A 488 -24.29 -11.97 7.18
N PHE A 489 -23.63 -13.09 6.93
CA PHE A 489 -24.27 -14.28 6.32
C PHE A 489 -25.30 -14.93 7.25
N GLN A 490 -24.98 -15.10 8.53
CA GLN A 490 -25.88 -15.71 9.53
C GLN A 490 -27.18 -14.92 9.68
N ASP A 491 -27.07 -13.59 9.76
CA ASP A 491 -28.23 -12.72 9.88
C ASP A 491 -29.11 -12.74 8.63
N TYR A 492 -28.51 -12.77 7.42
CA TYR A 492 -29.28 -12.92 6.19
C TYR A 492 -29.93 -14.29 6.08
N ILE A 493 -29.25 -15.38 6.42
CA ILE A 493 -29.83 -16.74 6.42
C ILE A 493 -31.04 -16.77 7.37
N THR A 494 -30.91 -16.23 8.54
CA THR A 494 -32.00 -16.13 9.54
C THR A 494 -33.16 -15.30 8.99
N LEU A 495 -32.88 -14.12 8.44
CA LEU A 495 -33.88 -13.25 7.85
C LEU A 495 -34.61 -13.94 6.70
N SER A 496 -33.88 -14.54 5.76
CA SER A 496 -34.46 -15.16 4.56
C SER A 496 -35.34 -16.37 4.85
N LYS A 497 -35.09 -17.09 5.96
CA LYS A 497 -35.95 -18.18 6.45
C LYS A 497 -37.24 -17.63 7.08
N ALA A 498 -37.18 -16.53 7.80
CA ALA A 498 -38.31 -15.93 8.52
C ALA A 498 -39.21 -15.07 7.61
N ASP A 499 -38.65 -14.45 6.57
CA ASP A 499 -39.38 -13.53 5.69
C ASP A 499 -39.87 -14.27 4.44
N ALA A 500 -41.20 -14.52 4.39
CA ALA A 500 -41.84 -15.20 3.26
C ALA A 500 -41.81 -14.39 1.96
N THR A 501 -41.53 -13.10 2.01
CA THR A 501 -41.42 -12.23 0.82
C THR A 501 -40.10 -12.42 0.07
N ILE A 502 -39.10 -13.04 0.69
CA ILE A 502 -37.85 -13.41 0.01
C ILE A 502 -38.05 -14.75 -0.71
N PRO A 503 -38.01 -14.79 -2.06
CA PRO A 503 -38.19 -15.99 -2.86
C PRO A 503 -37.20 -17.11 -2.47
N LYS A 504 -37.57 -18.36 -2.68
CA LYS A 504 -36.72 -19.52 -2.34
C LYS A 504 -35.40 -19.53 -3.12
N GLU A 505 -35.44 -19.12 -4.38
CA GLU A 505 -34.29 -18.99 -5.27
C GLU A 505 -33.27 -17.93 -4.83
N LEU A 506 -33.67 -17.03 -3.96
CA LEU A 506 -32.80 -16.00 -3.33
C LEU A 506 -32.36 -16.40 -1.92
N ARG A 507 -32.41 -17.68 -1.59
CA ARG A 507 -31.96 -18.21 -0.31
C ARG A 507 -30.74 -19.12 -0.50
N PHE A 508 -29.93 -19.20 0.53
CA PHE A 508 -28.88 -20.19 0.57
C PHE A 508 -29.47 -21.58 0.87
N ASN A 509 -28.85 -22.63 0.28
CA ASN A 509 -29.26 -24.00 0.54
C ASN A 509 -28.93 -24.44 1.99
N ASP A 510 -29.55 -25.50 2.47
CA ASP A 510 -29.42 -25.98 3.85
C ASP A 510 -27.97 -26.39 4.18
N GLY A 511 -27.23 -26.95 3.22
CA GLY A 511 -25.84 -27.36 3.42
C GLY A 511 -24.91 -26.15 3.71
N LEU A 512 -25.06 -25.08 2.92
CA LEU A 512 -24.31 -23.84 3.16
C LEU A 512 -24.79 -23.17 4.46
N ALA A 513 -26.09 -23.14 4.71
CA ALA A 513 -26.64 -22.55 5.93
C ALA A 513 -26.09 -23.22 7.20
N ALA A 514 -26.02 -24.56 7.22
CA ALA A 514 -25.42 -25.30 8.31
C ALA A 514 -23.91 -25.04 8.48
N LEU A 515 -23.17 -24.96 7.36
CA LEU A 515 -21.74 -24.64 7.38
C LEU A 515 -21.49 -23.25 7.93
N VAL A 516 -22.25 -22.24 7.49
CA VAL A 516 -22.15 -20.85 8.00
C VAL A 516 -22.49 -20.79 9.49
N GLU A 517 -23.50 -21.50 9.95
CA GLU A 517 -23.88 -21.55 11.36
C GLU A 517 -22.77 -22.16 12.22
N GLU A 518 -22.14 -23.23 11.76
CA GLU A 518 -20.98 -23.85 12.43
C GLU A 518 -19.81 -22.88 12.52
N MET A 519 -19.43 -22.26 11.39
CA MET A 519 -18.34 -21.30 11.31
C MET A 519 -18.61 -20.05 12.16
N ALA A 520 -19.83 -19.52 12.14
CA ALA A 520 -20.22 -18.36 12.92
C ALA A 520 -20.22 -18.62 14.44
N ARG A 521 -20.57 -19.82 14.87
CA ARG A 521 -20.48 -20.24 16.28
C ARG A 521 -19.05 -20.19 16.79
N ASP A 522 -18.11 -20.75 16.03
CA ASP A 522 -16.68 -20.71 16.35
C ASP A 522 -16.14 -19.27 16.33
N TRP A 523 -16.53 -18.50 15.32
CA TRP A 523 -16.16 -17.09 15.18
C TRP A 523 -16.65 -16.24 16.35
N ASN A 524 -17.92 -16.33 16.72
CA ASN A 524 -18.51 -15.53 17.81
C ASN A 524 -17.87 -15.87 19.17
N LYS A 525 -17.42 -17.11 19.37
CA LYS A 525 -16.69 -17.54 20.55
C LYS A 525 -15.26 -16.96 20.58
N SER A 526 -14.59 -16.94 19.45
CA SER A 526 -13.16 -16.60 19.35
C SER A 526 -12.88 -15.12 19.09
N ASN A 527 -13.79 -14.40 18.41
CA ASN A 527 -13.67 -12.98 18.08
C ASN A 527 -14.07 -12.09 19.27
N THR A 528 -13.38 -12.29 20.39
CA THR A 528 -13.63 -11.55 21.65
C THR A 528 -13.19 -10.09 21.53
N ASP A 529 -13.68 -9.25 22.47
CA ASP A 529 -13.28 -7.84 22.57
C ASP A 529 -11.75 -7.69 22.78
N TYR A 530 -11.15 -8.62 23.53
CA TYR A 530 -9.71 -8.68 23.71
C TYR A 530 -8.99 -8.89 22.37
N VAL A 531 -9.40 -9.90 21.56
CA VAL A 531 -8.76 -10.22 20.29
C VAL A 531 -8.91 -9.08 19.27
N ARG A 532 -10.10 -8.47 19.19
CA ARG A 532 -10.35 -7.32 18.31
C ARG A 532 -9.52 -6.08 18.63
N LYS A 533 -9.17 -5.89 19.91
CA LYS A 533 -8.38 -4.75 20.40
C LYS A 533 -6.89 -5.07 20.54
N LEU A 534 -6.52 -6.32 20.35
CA LEU A 534 -5.13 -6.73 20.47
C LEU A 534 -4.27 -6.00 19.42
N TRP A 535 -3.15 -5.50 19.87
CA TRP A 535 -2.10 -4.93 19.04
C TRP A 535 -0.76 -5.39 19.59
N LEU A 536 -0.05 -6.21 18.80
CA LEU A 536 1.21 -6.79 19.24
C LEU A 536 2.34 -5.78 19.13
N MET A 537 2.85 -5.34 20.27
CA MET A 537 4.02 -4.45 20.38
C MET A 537 5.23 -5.24 20.89
N PRO A 538 6.47 -4.80 20.62
CA PRO A 538 7.67 -5.47 21.07
C PRO A 538 7.83 -5.55 22.60
N ASP A 539 7.14 -4.69 23.34
CA ASP A 539 7.06 -4.72 24.81
C ASP A 539 5.89 -5.57 25.35
N ALA A 540 5.09 -6.21 24.45
CA ALA A 540 3.98 -7.06 24.87
C ALA A 540 4.48 -8.27 25.69
N ASP A 541 3.71 -8.61 26.72
CA ASP A 541 3.87 -9.86 27.46
C ASP A 541 3.33 -11.03 26.59
N LEU A 542 4.23 -11.68 25.85
CA LEU A 542 3.89 -12.76 24.94
C LEU A 542 3.27 -13.98 25.67
N ASP A 543 3.58 -14.21 26.94
CA ASP A 543 2.99 -15.31 27.71
C ASP A 543 1.53 -15.00 28.07
N ALA A 544 1.26 -13.77 28.49
CA ALA A 544 -0.10 -13.31 28.73
C ALA A 544 -0.94 -13.31 27.46
N VAL A 545 -0.39 -12.85 26.33
CA VAL A 545 -1.03 -12.90 25.02
C VAL A 545 -1.35 -14.33 24.63
N ALA A 546 -0.37 -15.24 24.68
CA ALA A 546 -0.57 -16.65 24.34
C ALA A 546 -1.65 -17.32 25.20
N LYS A 547 -1.65 -17.05 26.52
CA LYS A 547 -2.67 -17.55 27.43
C LYS A 547 -4.08 -17.08 27.05
N ALA A 548 -4.23 -15.79 26.74
CA ALA A 548 -5.51 -15.22 26.35
C ALA A 548 -6.00 -15.75 24.99
N LEU A 549 -5.10 -15.92 24.02
CA LEU A 549 -5.44 -16.50 22.71
C LEU A 549 -5.83 -17.98 22.83
N ARG A 550 -5.11 -18.77 23.63
CA ARG A 550 -5.48 -20.18 23.88
C ARG A 550 -6.88 -20.29 24.49
N GLN A 551 -7.24 -19.38 25.41
CA GLN A 551 -8.60 -19.32 25.97
C GLN A 551 -9.64 -18.93 24.91
N SER A 552 -9.36 -17.90 24.11
CA SER A 552 -10.28 -17.40 23.10
C SER A 552 -10.51 -18.40 21.97
N PHE A 553 -9.46 -19.13 21.55
CA PHE A 553 -9.52 -20.05 20.42
C PHE A 553 -9.81 -21.51 20.81
N ALA A 554 -9.98 -21.80 22.10
CA ALA A 554 -10.16 -23.17 22.59
C ALA A 554 -11.35 -23.89 21.93
N GLY A 555 -11.07 -24.99 21.20
CA GLY A 555 -12.04 -25.80 20.50
C GLY A 555 -12.74 -25.13 19.33
N ALA A 556 -12.28 -23.95 18.86
CA ALA A 556 -12.73 -23.33 17.63
C ALA A 556 -11.90 -23.82 16.45
N THR A 557 -12.54 -24.04 15.31
CA THR A 557 -11.87 -24.36 14.03
C THR A 557 -11.80 -23.15 13.11
N VAL A 558 -12.52 -22.08 13.47
CA VAL A 558 -12.58 -20.79 12.75
C VAL A 558 -12.39 -19.67 13.77
N TYR A 559 -11.36 -18.83 13.59
CA TYR A 559 -11.03 -17.75 14.50
C TYR A 559 -10.26 -16.62 13.81
N PRO A 560 -10.14 -15.43 14.45
CA PRO A 560 -9.39 -14.31 13.89
C PRO A 560 -7.94 -14.64 13.58
N SER A 561 -7.48 -14.20 12.39
CA SER A 561 -6.08 -14.33 12.00
C SER A 561 -5.28 -13.11 12.48
N LEU A 562 -4.25 -13.37 13.28
CA LEU A 562 -3.24 -12.40 13.70
C LEU A 562 -1.88 -12.71 13.05
N VAL A 563 -1.89 -13.43 11.93
CA VAL A 563 -0.66 -13.86 11.23
C VAL A 563 0.19 -12.65 10.85
N ASP A 564 -0.43 -11.58 10.36
CA ASP A 564 0.30 -10.37 9.94
C ASP A 564 0.90 -9.61 11.13
N ASP A 565 0.24 -9.63 12.29
CA ASP A 565 0.75 -9.06 13.54
C ASP A 565 1.98 -9.84 14.02
N PHE A 566 1.89 -11.16 14.08
CA PHE A 566 3.01 -12.05 14.41
C PHE A 566 4.15 -11.91 13.39
N PHE A 567 3.82 -11.76 12.10
CA PHE A 567 4.80 -11.53 11.04
C PHE A 567 5.58 -10.25 11.29
N SER A 568 4.89 -9.15 11.51
CA SER A 568 5.50 -7.85 11.74
C SER A 568 6.40 -7.87 12.97
N LEU A 569 5.92 -8.45 14.07
CA LEU A 569 6.65 -8.51 15.33
C LEU A 569 7.87 -9.44 15.27
N THR A 570 7.73 -10.64 14.69
CA THR A 570 8.85 -11.57 14.53
C THR A 570 9.94 -10.99 13.64
N ARG A 571 9.55 -10.42 12.48
CA ARG A 571 10.50 -9.77 11.58
C ARG A 571 11.25 -8.63 12.28
N GLN A 572 10.56 -7.84 13.09
CA GLN A 572 11.20 -6.79 13.87
C GLN A 572 12.26 -7.36 14.82
N PHE A 573 11.94 -8.37 15.62
CA PHE A 573 12.89 -9.02 16.52
C PHE A 573 14.07 -9.64 15.79
N VAL A 574 13.85 -10.22 14.62
CA VAL A 574 14.93 -10.74 13.76
C VAL A 574 15.88 -9.61 13.36
N LEU A 575 15.36 -8.48 12.87
CA LEU A 575 16.17 -7.34 12.43
C LEU A 575 16.85 -6.57 13.59
N GLU A 576 16.34 -6.68 14.81
CA GLU A 576 16.94 -6.14 16.03
C GLU A 576 18.00 -7.09 16.63
N GLY A 577 18.14 -8.30 16.12
CA GLY A 577 19.01 -9.34 16.69
C GLY A 577 18.49 -9.96 17.98
N ASN A 578 17.22 -9.75 18.33
CA ASN A 578 16.58 -10.35 19.49
C ASN A 578 16.09 -11.78 19.17
N ARG A 579 17.05 -12.69 19.05
CA ARG A 579 16.86 -14.07 18.59
C ARG A 579 15.85 -14.85 19.44
N VAL A 580 15.89 -14.68 20.75
CA VAL A 580 15.00 -15.39 21.70
C VAL A 580 13.53 -14.97 21.49
N LYS A 581 13.27 -13.66 21.44
CA LYS A 581 11.90 -13.17 21.20
C LYS A 581 11.43 -13.49 19.80
N ALA A 582 12.28 -13.42 18.77
CA ALA A 582 11.97 -13.81 17.41
C ALA A 582 11.48 -15.25 17.33
N LEU A 583 12.22 -16.18 17.96
CA LEU A 583 11.85 -17.60 17.99
C LEU A 583 10.54 -17.82 18.76
N LYS A 584 10.39 -17.25 19.96
CA LYS A 584 9.18 -17.37 20.75
C LYS A 584 7.93 -16.86 19.99
N THR A 585 8.04 -15.70 19.36
CA THR A 585 6.93 -15.10 18.62
C THR A 585 6.54 -15.93 17.39
N SER A 586 7.53 -16.43 16.64
CA SER A 586 7.27 -17.28 15.46
C SER A 586 6.68 -18.63 15.83
N GLN A 587 7.11 -19.23 16.96
CA GLN A 587 6.52 -20.47 17.47
C GLN A 587 5.06 -20.29 17.88
N LEU A 588 4.70 -19.15 18.50
CA LEU A 588 3.31 -18.81 18.79
C LEU A 588 2.50 -18.64 17.49
N ALA A 589 3.09 -18.03 16.46
CA ALA A 589 2.43 -17.92 15.16
C ALA A 589 2.11 -19.30 14.56
N VAL A 590 3.04 -20.26 14.62
CA VAL A 590 2.81 -21.63 14.13
C VAL A 590 1.85 -22.41 15.02
N GLU A 591 1.89 -22.20 16.35
CA GLU A 591 0.95 -22.81 17.28
C GLU A 591 -0.51 -22.48 16.93
N PHE A 592 -0.78 -21.19 16.70
CA PHE A 592 -2.15 -20.76 16.37
C PHE A 592 -2.50 -20.90 14.90
N TYR A 593 -1.52 -20.82 13.99
CA TYR A 593 -1.73 -20.79 12.54
C TYR A 593 -0.83 -21.78 11.81
N PRO A 594 -0.94 -23.09 12.10
CA PRO A 594 0.00 -24.09 11.60
C PRO A 594 -0.01 -24.24 10.07
N GLU A 595 -1.13 -23.96 9.40
CA GLU A 595 -1.26 -24.01 7.94
C GLU A 595 -1.10 -22.63 7.27
N ALA A 596 -0.67 -21.61 8.00
CA ALA A 596 -0.37 -20.30 7.42
C ALA A 596 1.07 -20.28 6.84
N PRO A 597 1.24 -20.02 5.53
CA PRO A 597 2.57 -19.97 4.91
C PRO A 597 3.51 -18.97 5.60
N ALA A 598 2.98 -17.79 5.97
CA ALA A 598 3.77 -16.74 6.62
C ALA A 598 4.25 -17.13 8.02
N ALA A 599 3.44 -17.85 8.81
CA ALA A 599 3.86 -18.33 10.14
C ALA A 599 5.02 -19.32 10.03
N ASN A 600 4.92 -20.30 9.13
CA ASN A 600 5.98 -21.27 8.87
C ASN A 600 7.24 -20.62 8.29
N PHE A 601 7.10 -19.61 7.43
CA PHE A 601 8.22 -18.84 6.91
C PHE A 601 9.00 -18.12 8.05
N LEU A 602 8.28 -17.43 8.93
CA LEU A 602 8.88 -16.73 10.06
C LEU A 602 9.59 -17.67 11.04
N GLU A 603 8.97 -18.82 11.31
CA GLU A 603 9.59 -19.84 12.16
C GLU A 603 10.89 -20.35 11.52
N GLY A 604 10.89 -20.57 10.21
CA GLY A 604 12.08 -20.97 9.48
C GLY A 604 13.21 -19.93 9.59
N ILE A 605 12.90 -18.65 9.38
CA ILE A 605 13.85 -17.56 9.54
C ILE A 605 14.35 -17.49 11.00
N ALA A 606 13.44 -17.56 11.97
CA ALA A 606 13.80 -17.48 13.39
C ALA A 606 14.71 -18.62 13.84
N TRP A 607 14.51 -19.85 13.35
CA TRP A 607 15.41 -20.97 13.61
C TRP A 607 16.79 -20.76 13.00
N ILE A 608 16.88 -20.28 11.75
CA ILE A 608 18.17 -20.04 11.08
C ILE A 608 18.99 -18.99 11.82
N VAL A 609 18.39 -17.86 12.21
CA VAL A 609 19.11 -16.83 12.99
C VAL A 609 19.43 -17.26 14.43
N ASN A 610 18.82 -18.35 14.93
CA ASN A 610 19.17 -19.04 16.16
C ASN A 610 20.15 -20.22 15.94
N ASP A 611 20.86 -20.24 14.82
CA ASP A 611 21.89 -21.23 14.44
C ASP A 611 21.35 -22.65 14.21
N ASP A 612 20.03 -22.85 14.08
CA ASP A 612 19.40 -24.14 13.75
C ASP A 612 18.87 -24.16 12.30
N LYS A 613 19.80 -24.33 11.36
CA LYS A 613 19.48 -24.39 9.93
C LYS A 613 18.59 -25.60 9.57
N ALA A 614 18.73 -26.71 10.30
CA ALA A 614 17.98 -27.93 9.99
C ALA A 614 16.48 -27.74 10.26
N ARG A 615 16.10 -27.22 11.44
CA ARG A 615 14.70 -26.86 11.73
C ARG A 615 14.22 -25.74 10.83
N GLY A 616 15.07 -24.73 10.57
CA GLY A 616 14.76 -23.65 9.64
C GLY A 616 14.38 -24.14 8.24
N LEU A 617 15.16 -25.08 7.69
CA LEU A 617 14.88 -25.69 6.39
C LEU A 617 13.52 -26.44 6.36
N VAL A 618 13.18 -27.17 7.43
CA VAL A 618 11.89 -27.89 7.54
C VAL A 618 10.74 -26.91 7.49
N SER A 619 10.77 -25.84 8.29
CA SER A 619 9.71 -24.82 8.34
C SER A 619 9.61 -24.07 7.02
N LEU A 620 10.72 -23.72 6.35
CA LEU A 620 10.71 -23.07 5.04
C LEU A 620 10.18 -24.00 3.93
N LYS A 621 10.50 -25.29 3.95
CA LYS A 621 9.90 -26.28 3.01
C LYS A 621 8.39 -26.32 3.18
N LYS A 622 7.88 -26.37 4.41
CA LYS A 622 6.44 -26.33 4.67
C LYS A 622 5.82 -25.02 4.17
N ALA A 623 6.44 -23.86 4.42
CA ALA A 623 5.96 -22.59 3.92
C ALA A 623 5.86 -22.53 2.40
N ALA A 624 6.87 -23.05 1.69
CA ALA A 624 6.89 -23.13 0.23
C ALA A 624 5.83 -24.09 -0.34
N MET A 625 5.60 -25.21 0.34
CA MET A 625 4.53 -26.16 -0.04
C MET A 625 3.14 -25.55 0.13
N LEU A 626 2.91 -24.81 1.21
CA LEU A 626 1.64 -24.15 1.50
C LEU A 626 1.34 -22.97 0.54
N ASN A 627 2.38 -22.31 0.02
CA ASN A 627 2.24 -21.25 -0.99
C ASN A 627 3.39 -21.30 -2.00
N PRO A 628 3.22 -22.04 -3.11
CA PRO A 628 4.25 -22.18 -4.14
C PRO A 628 4.34 -20.99 -5.12
N ALA A 629 3.63 -19.89 -4.87
CA ALA A 629 3.63 -18.75 -5.77
C ALA A 629 5.04 -18.12 -5.91
N PRO A 630 5.44 -17.65 -7.12
CA PRO A 630 6.77 -17.08 -7.35
C PRO A 630 7.11 -15.85 -6.49
N ASN A 631 6.09 -15.14 -6.01
CA ASN A 631 6.22 -13.96 -5.14
C ASN A 631 5.92 -14.27 -3.66
N ALA A 632 5.81 -15.53 -3.27
CA ALA A 632 5.62 -15.93 -1.88
C ALA A 632 6.83 -15.56 -1.00
N ALA A 633 6.62 -15.40 0.30
CA ALA A 633 7.69 -15.09 1.24
C ALA A 633 8.81 -16.15 1.24
N ALA A 634 8.46 -17.44 1.15
CA ALA A 634 9.39 -18.53 1.06
C ALA A 634 9.92 -18.82 -0.35
N SER A 635 9.59 -18.00 -1.36
CA SER A 635 10.17 -18.09 -2.72
C SER A 635 11.64 -17.68 -2.73
N PRO A 636 12.40 -18.00 -3.79
CA PRO A 636 13.78 -17.53 -3.94
C PRO A 636 13.93 -16.02 -3.74
N GLY A 637 13.04 -15.23 -4.37
CA GLY A 637 13.04 -13.77 -4.23
C GLY A 637 12.70 -13.28 -2.82
N GLY A 638 11.75 -13.94 -2.15
CA GLY A 638 11.38 -13.61 -0.77
C GLY A 638 12.51 -13.88 0.22
N LEU A 639 13.16 -15.04 0.12
CA LEU A 639 14.33 -15.40 0.95
C LEU A 639 15.53 -14.50 0.67
N ASN A 640 15.76 -14.14 -0.59
CA ASN A 640 16.80 -13.19 -0.96
C ASN A 640 16.54 -11.80 -0.34
N ASN A 641 15.29 -11.35 -0.36
CA ASN A 641 14.91 -10.05 0.20
C ASN A 641 15.18 -9.98 1.72
N ILE A 642 14.81 -11.00 2.51
CA ILE A 642 15.10 -10.99 3.95
C ILE A 642 16.62 -11.04 4.23
N ALA A 643 17.41 -11.73 3.40
CA ALA A 643 18.85 -11.72 3.51
C ALA A 643 19.44 -10.32 3.29
N TYR A 644 18.96 -9.58 2.28
CA TYR A 644 19.36 -8.18 2.07
C TYR A 644 18.94 -7.27 3.24
N GLN A 645 17.78 -7.48 3.82
CA GLN A 645 17.34 -6.70 5.00
C GLN A 645 18.27 -6.93 6.20
N LEU A 646 18.67 -8.19 6.47
CA LEU A 646 19.62 -8.55 7.52
C LEU A 646 21.00 -7.94 7.26
N ALA A 647 21.51 -8.07 6.04
CA ALA A 647 22.79 -7.46 5.65
C ALA A 647 22.76 -5.92 5.76
N GLY A 648 21.61 -5.30 5.48
CA GLY A 648 21.39 -3.85 5.60
C GLY A 648 21.45 -3.33 7.03
N VAL A 649 21.11 -4.15 8.02
CA VAL A 649 21.24 -3.81 9.44
C VAL A 649 22.56 -4.31 10.07
N GLY A 650 23.48 -4.86 9.25
CA GLY A 650 24.80 -5.32 9.67
C GLY A 650 24.89 -6.80 10.07
N MET A 651 23.79 -7.55 9.97
CA MET A 651 23.72 -8.98 10.32
C MET A 651 24.10 -9.85 9.11
N VAL A 652 25.33 -9.69 8.60
CA VAL A 652 25.79 -10.33 7.36
C VAL A 652 25.92 -11.85 7.52
N ASP A 653 26.28 -12.35 8.72
CA ASP A 653 26.38 -13.79 8.99
C ASP A 653 25.01 -14.47 8.93
N ASP A 654 24.00 -13.84 9.54
CA ASP A 654 22.61 -14.32 9.46
C ASP A 654 22.09 -14.28 8.01
N ALA A 655 22.40 -13.22 7.26
CA ALA A 655 22.05 -13.13 5.84
C ALA A 655 22.67 -14.28 5.01
N LEU A 656 23.97 -14.59 5.23
CA LEU A 656 24.63 -15.73 4.60
C LEU A 656 24.01 -17.07 5.01
N ALA A 657 23.61 -17.22 6.26
CA ALA A 657 22.93 -18.42 6.75
C ALA A 657 21.57 -18.63 6.06
N ILE A 658 20.78 -17.54 5.89
CA ILE A 658 19.52 -17.57 5.13
C ILE A 658 19.77 -17.97 3.68
N LEU A 659 20.75 -17.34 2.99
CA LEU A 659 21.06 -17.67 1.60
C LEU A 659 21.53 -19.11 1.43
N GLN A 660 22.29 -19.66 2.39
CA GLN A 660 22.72 -21.05 2.36
C GLN A 660 21.52 -22.01 2.36
N VAL A 661 20.53 -21.78 3.23
CA VAL A 661 19.30 -22.57 3.27
C VAL A 661 18.44 -22.31 2.02
N ALA A 662 18.39 -21.08 1.53
CA ALA A 662 17.68 -20.75 0.30
C ALA A 662 18.24 -21.48 -0.93
N ILE A 663 19.58 -21.58 -1.05
CA ILE A 663 20.28 -22.34 -2.10
C ILE A 663 19.98 -23.84 -1.96
N GLU A 664 19.90 -24.38 -0.76
CA GLU A 664 19.51 -25.79 -0.56
C GLU A 664 18.07 -26.08 -1.01
N LEU A 665 17.15 -25.11 -0.79
CA LEU A 665 15.77 -25.20 -1.28
C LEU A 665 15.67 -25.02 -2.80
N TYR A 666 16.45 -24.12 -3.37
CA TYR A 666 16.36 -23.65 -4.75
C TYR A 666 17.73 -23.63 -5.46
N PRO A 667 18.36 -24.81 -5.64
CA PRO A 667 19.74 -24.89 -6.17
C PRO A 667 19.91 -24.43 -7.62
N LYS A 668 18.81 -24.19 -8.34
CA LYS A 668 18.82 -23.70 -9.73
C LYS A 668 18.64 -22.19 -9.87
N GLU A 669 18.61 -21.46 -8.76
CA GLU A 669 18.37 -20.01 -8.74
C GLU A 669 19.69 -19.24 -8.68
N ALA A 670 20.17 -18.80 -9.84
CA ALA A 670 21.47 -18.12 -9.99
C ALA A 670 21.60 -16.87 -9.10
N ASN A 671 20.51 -16.11 -8.92
CA ASN A 671 20.51 -14.88 -8.15
C ASN A 671 20.82 -15.10 -6.65
N LEU A 672 20.53 -16.28 -6.10
CA LEU A 672 20.88 -16.61 -4.72
C LEU A 672 22.40 -16.77 -4.54
N TYR A 673 23.08 -17.38 -5.53
CA TYR A 673 24.53 -17.51 -5.54
C TYR A 673 25.21 -16.15 -5.75
N ASP A 674 24.65 -15.29 -6.60
CA ASP A 674 25.14 -13.93 -6.82
C ASP A 674 25.12 -13.12 -5.53
N SER A 675 23.97 -13.11 -4.82
CA SER A 675 23.81 -12.45 -3.52
C SER A 675 24.72 -13.06 -2.43
N MET A 676 24.93 -14.37 -2.45
CA MET A 676 25.90 -15.05 -1.58
C MET A 676 27.31 -14.50 -1.80
N GLY A 677 27.73 -14.35 -3.07
CA GLY A 677 29.02 -13.77 -3.44
C GLY A 677 29.17 -12.33 -2.97
N GLU A 678 28.13 -11.50 -3.11
CA GLU A 678 28.12 -10.12 -2.62
C GLU A 678 28.34 -10.04 -1.12
N PHE A 679 27.63 -10.84 -0.33
CA PHE A 679 27.76 -10.79 1.13
C PHE A 679 29.08 -11.39 1.62
N GLN A 680 29.67 -12.38 0.92
CA GLN A 680 31.01 -12.87 1.18
C GLN A 680 32.07 -11.80 0.91
N LEU A 681 31.92 -10.98 -0.15
CA LEU A 681 32.78 -9.81 -0.38
C LEU A 681 32.63 -8.77 0.73
N LYS A 682 31.44 -8.49 1.21
CA LYS A 682 31.22 -7.58 2.37
C LYS A 682 31.95 -8.06 3.63
N LYS A 683 32.16 -9.37 3.77
CA LYS A 683 32.96 -9.98 4.85
C LYS A 683 34.47 -10.01 4.56
N GLY A 684 34.89 -9.69 3.35
CA GLY A 684 36.29 -9.77 2.93
C GLY A 684 36.73 -11.16 2.43
N ASP A 685 35.82 -12.14 2.34
CA ASP A 685 36.13 -13.50 1.87
C ASP A 685 36.10 -13.58 0.34
N LYS A 686 37.15 -13.05 -0.29
CA LYS A 686 37.26 -12.96 -1.74
C LYS A 686 37.26 -14.33 -2.43
N ALA A 687 37.84 -15.37 -1.76
CA ALA A 687 37.92 -16.70 -2.37
C ALA A 687 36.51 -17.34 -2.47
N LYS A 688 35.73 -17.35 -1.39
CA LYS A 688 34.35 -17.87 -1.41
C LYS A 688 33.47 -17.03 -2.31
N ALA A 689 33.62 -15.70 -2.32
CA ALA A 689 32.87 -14.84 -3.22
C ALA A 689 33.11 -15.22 -4.70
N LEU A 690 34.36 -15.47 -5.10
CA LEU A 690 34.69 -15.92 -6.44
C LEU A 690 33.99 -17.25 -6.79
N GLU A 691 33.97 -18.22 -5.88
CA GLU A 691 33.26 -19.49 -6.06
C GLU A 691 31.76 -19.28 -6.26
N SER A 692 31.15 -18.43 -5.42
CA SER A 692 29.70 -18.14 -5.49
C SER A 692 29.32 -17.45 -6.79
N TYR A 693 30.04 -16.43 -7.25
CA TYR A 693 29.79 -15.77 -8.53
C TYR A 693 30.00 -16.70 -9.73
N LYS A 694 31.05 -17.56 -9.71
CA LYS A 694 31.22 -18.60 -10.74
C LYS A 694 30.02 -19.53 -10.75
N LYS A 695 29.53 -19.96 -9.59
CA LYS A 695 28.38 -20.84 -9.47
C LYS A 695 27.09 -20.19 -9.99
N ALA A 696 26.88 -18.90 -9.74
CA ALA A 696 25.78 -18.14 -10.31
C ALA A 696 25.79 -18.20 -11.85
N LEU A 697 26.95 -17.92 -12.46
CA LEU A 697 27.14 -17.94 -13.93
C LEU A 697 27.00 -19.35 -14.55
N GLU A 698 27.46 -20.39 -13.83
CA GLU A 698 27.25 -21.80 -14.24
C GLU A 698 25.77 -22.17 -14.19
N THR A 699 25.05 -21.71 -13.18
CA THR A 699 23.64 -22.02 -12.97
C THR A 699 22.77 -21.36 -14.04
N ASN A 700 23.04 -20.09 -14.37
CA ASN A 700 22.36 -19.37 -15.44
C ASN A 700 23.28 -18.25 -15.99
N PRO A 701 23.90 -18.41 -17.16
CA PRO A 701 24.86 -17.44 -17.72
C PRO A 701 24.22 -16.11 -18.17
N THR A 702 22.88 -16.01 -18.12
CA THR A 702 22.10 -14.85 -18.58
C THR A 702 21.15 -14.31 -17.51
N PHE A 703 21.35 -14.65 -16.22
CA PHE A 703 20.52 -14.09 -15.14
C PHE A 703 20.68 -12.55 -15.07
N GLY A 704 19.76 -11.87 -14.36
CA GLY A 704 19.65 -10.41 -14.37
C GLY A 704 20.94 -9.64 -14.12
N ASN A 705 21.85 -10.12 -13.22
CA ASN A 705 23.14 -9.50 -12.92
C ASN A 705 24.35 -10.24 -13.56
N ALA A 706 24.14 -11.08 -14.54
CA ALA A 706 25.23 -11.90 -15.12
C ALA A 706 26.42 -11.08 -15.66
N ALA A 707 26.18 -9.88 -16.18
CA ALA A 707 27.24 -9.00 -16.66
C ALA A 707 28.13 -8.49 -15.50
N GLY A 708 27.53 -8.04 -14.42
CA GLY A 708 28.23 -7.62 -13.19
C GLY A 708 29.02 -8.76 -12.57
N ALA A 709 28.39 -9.93 -12.45
CA ALA A 709 29.04 -11.14 -11.94
C ALA A 709 30.29 -11.54 -12.76
N LYS A 710 30.23 -11.47 -14.09
CA LYS A 710 31.40 -11.75 -14.98
C LYS A 710 32.57 -10.80 -14.71
N GLU A 711 32.27 -9.51 -14.54
CA GLU A 711 33.31 -8.51 -14.26
C GLU A 711 33.93 -8.75 -12.88
N ILE A 712 33.12 -9.05 -11.85
CA ILE A 712 33.62 -9.37 -10.51
C ILE A 712 34.48 -10.64 -10.52
N VAL A 713 34.06 -11.69 -11.23
CA VAL A 713 34.84 -12.93 -11.38
C VAL A 713 36.22 -12.64 -12.01
N ARG A 714 36.27 -11.85 -13.07
CA ARG A 714 37.54 -11.46 -13.70
C ARG A 714 38.44 -10.74 -12.70
N LYS A 715 37.90 -9.70 -12.03
CA LYS A 715 38.65 -8.88 -11.05
C LYS A 715 39.18 -9.72 -9.89
N LEU A 716 38.35 -10.56 -9.27
CA LEU A 716 38.76 -11.40 -8.16
C LEU A 716 39.76 -12.47 -8.57
N THR A 717 39.67 -13.02 -9.79
CA THR A 717 40.64 -13.97 -10.32
C THR A 717 42.03 -13.34 -10.47
N ASP A 718 42.08 -12.12 -11.04
CA ASP A 718 43.33 -11.38 -11.20
C ASP A 718 43.95 -11.00 -9.82
N GLU A 719 43.17 -10.53 -8.90
CA GLU A 719 43.60 -10.15 -7.53
C GLU A 719 44.17 -11.35 -6.74
N LEU A 720 43.50 -12.50 -6.79
CA LEU A 720 43.95 -13.71 -6.08
C LEU A 720 45.19 -14.34 -6.70
N ALA A 721 45.30 -14.31 -8.06
CA ALA A 721 46.49 -14.75 -8.77
C ALA A 721 47.72 -13.85 -8.48
N GLY A 722 47.52 -12.53 -8.45
CA GLY A 722 48.59 -11.57 -8.13
C GLY A 722 49.11 -11.67 -6.69
N ASN A 723 48.26 -12.09 -5.75
CA ASN A 723 48.68 -12.34 -4.33
C ASN A 723 49.47 -13.66 -4.20
N SER A 724 49.14 -14.70 -4.98
CA SER A 724 49.90 -15.97 -5.00
C SER A 724 51.30 -15.83 -5.62
N ALA A 725 51.51 -14.84 -6.49
CA ALA A 725 52.79 -14.56 -7.12
C ALA A 725 53.72 -13.67 -6.22
N ARG A 726 53.22 -13.11 -5.14
CA ARG A 726 53.95 -12.27 -4.16
C ARG A 726 54.30 -12.98 -2.85
N GLN A 727 53.76 -14.16 -2.61
CA GLN A 727 54.16 -15.10 -1.54
C GLN A 727 55.14 -16.17 -2.10
#